data_b163f3972aad037b3014fe80d927ea19
#
_entry.id   b163f3972aad037b3014fe80d927ea19
#
_cell.length_a   1.000
_cell.length_b   1.000
_cell.length_c   1.000
_cell.angle_alpha   90.00
_cell.angle_beta   90.00
_cell.angle_gamma   90.00
#
_symmetry.space_group_name_H-M   'P 1'
#
loop_
_entity.id
_entity.type
_entity.pdbx_description
1 polymer ?
#
loop_
_entity_poly.entity_id
_entity_poly.type
_entity_poly.pdbx_seq_one_letter_code
_entity_poly.pdbx_strand_id
1 'polypeptide(L)'
;MNALKNVFVALTFLPLAPVAAWAQASITGVVRDSSGAVLPGVTVEASSDVLIEKARTAVTDGTGTYRIVDLRAGTYVVTFSLVGFNTLKREGIELTGTFNASVNADLRIGSLEETITVSGESPIVDTQSVKQQTTIANDLIAAMPAARSTAGVMMLIPATQVQANPTNLDIQVTPGVVFFGGAGGRSNEGRIQVDGLTTTAALNGGGASSYVPDIGNAQEITLSSSGGLGEMQAGGPVISIIPKTGGNTLKGTFYLSNVTDWMVGDNYTQELKDRGLTTPGKLYKLWDYNLGLGGPITKDRIWYFFQFRDEGSHRTVPGMFANRNMGDATKWTYVPDTSRPAVQAGSWRNAALRVTVQPTPRNKFNVFWDHQIPCQGAGYLGTEEGCRQSGEGEIICGAPQSTNPSCSATAAPEVGTFLTGYGQRVQQATWSSPVSARLLLEAGFGTYLSQWGGTEQPGGPLTSLVRMTEQCTVTCASNGNIPNLTYRSGLFRHSFQGVLSWRGAASYVTGRQSLKVGYQAEHQIADGFSYTNTQFLDFRVNNGVPNQLTQNINAFEQKSRVRFDAFYAQEQWTLGRVTVLGALRFDYARSYFPEQTVPAQRFLPASITYHRTDGVTGYKDLMPRGGVAWDVFGTGKTSIKINAGKYVQNANSGLSYTASNPSGRLTTTATRTWTDNGNFTPDCDLMNPAAQDNRASDGDLCAQISDVNFGRDRFTTTLDPKLLNGWSTRPGDWQYGVSVQQQVLPRVAIEVGYNRRWLTNFVVTDNRLQAVTDHATFSVTTPVDARLPDEASGRVLSGLYNVNQNVASLVDQLQTLAGDYGTYSQDSHGILFNISARPRNGLVFQGGVNTNDTRTDYCEVRAELPEQAVAPLSPTNPWCNTTTGWVTRFTGLGSYTVPKVGVLVSGTFRSDQGAPLAANMAFTANQTTLGRPFANNAPNVTVNLVEPGTLYGDRINEIDLRIAKILMFGRTRTNVGFDVYNLLNLAPALSYNQAFSPTSTTWLTPTGVLQPRFWKFSVQVDF
;
A
#
# COMPACT_ATOMS: atom_id res chain seq x y z
N MET A 1 25.24 -22.20 7.89
CA MET A 1 25.02 -23.41 8.71
C MET A 1 24.84 -23.11 10.21
N ASN A 2 25.45 -22.10 10.76
CA ASN A 2 25.30 -21.77 12.19
C ASN A 2 23.95 -21.09 12.57
N ALA A 3 23.27 -20.47 11.60
CA ALA A 3 21.94 -19.88 11.83
C ALA A 3 20.82 -20.91 11.98
N LEU A 4 20.94 -22.06 11.34
CA LEU A 4 19.96 -23.16 11.49
C LEU A 4 20.05 -23.88 12.84
N LYS A 5 21.22 -23.94 13.46
CA LYS A 5 21.39 -24.54 14.78
C LYS A 5 20.72 -23.71 15.89
N ASN A 6 20.77 -22.40 15.78
CA ASN A 6 20.15 -21.51 16.78
C ASN A 6 18.61 -21.46 16.67
N VAL A 7 18.05 -21.76 15.51
CA VAL A 7 16.59 -21.89 15.32
C VAL A 7 16.07 -23.21 15.91
N PHE A 8 16.87 -24.27 15.86
CA PHE A 8 16.47 -25.56 16.42
C PHE A 8 16.52 -25.58 17.96
N VAL A 9 17.44 -24.84 18.57
CA VAL A 9 17.53 -24.73 20.04
C VAL A 9 16.45 -23.80 20.62
N ALA A 10 15.97 -22.81 19.84
CA ALA A 10 14.87 -21.95 20.26
C ALA A 10 13.49 -22.66 20.24
N LEU A 11 13.35 -23.76 19.54
CA LEU A 11 12.12 -24.56 19.45
C LEU A 11 11.92 -25.53 20.64
N THR A 12 12.93 -25.73 21.48
CA THR A 12 12.88 -26.66 22.60
C THR A 12 12.56 -26.03 23.97
N PHE A 13 12.47 -24.68 24.05
CA PHE A 13 12.11 -23.97 25.28
C PHE A 13 10.91 -23.04 25.05
N LEU A 14 9.75 -23.57 24.67
CA LEU A 14 8.48 -22.84 24.78
C LEU A 14 7.76 -23.25 26.08
N PRO A 15 7.71 -22.39 27.09
CA PRO A 15 6.74 -22.57 28.17
C PRO A 15 5.32 -22.34 27.58
N LEU A 16 4.41 -23.22 27.92
CA LEU A 16 2.97 -23.16 27.60
C LEU A 16 2.38 -21.82 28.11
N ALA A 17 2.33 -20.80 27.25
CA ALA A 17 1.51 -19.62 27.48
C ALA A 17 0.25 -19.75 26.62
N PRO A 18 -0.95 -19.44 27.12
CA PRO A 18 -2.21 -19.49 26.39
C PRO A 18 -2.25 -18.37 25.34
N VAL A 19 -2.83 -18.66 24.17
CA VAL A 19 -2.70 -17.83 22.98
C VAL A 19 -3.98 -17.84 22.11
N ALA A 20 -4.32 -16.93 21.37
CA ALA A 20 -5.49 -16.22 21.00
C ALA A 20 -6.13 -16.12 19.63
N ALA A 21 -7.29 -15.48 19.56
CA ALA A 21 -8.36 -15.58 18.57
C ALA A 21 -8.51 -14.47 17.52
N TRP A 22 -9.15 -14.82 16.37
CA TRP A 22 -9.69 -13.95 15.33
C TRP A 22 -11.20 -13.69 15.51
N ALA A 23 -11.63 -12.47 15.07
CA ALA A 23 -13.04 -12.24 14.84
C ALA A 23 -13.48 -13.00 13.58
N GLN A 24 -14.14 -14.11 13.74
CA GLN A 24 -14.88 -14.80 12.69
C GLN A 24 -16.36 -14.37 12.76
N ALA A 25 -17.12 -14.65 11.71
CA ALA A 25 -18.54 -14.38 11.71
C ALA A 25 -19.23 -15.07 12.89
N SER A 26 -20.31 -14.48 13.36
CA SER A 26 -21.13 -15.08 14.41
C SER A 26 -22.61 -14.97 14.07
N ILE A 27 -23.38 -15.90 14.63
CA ILE A 27 -24.85 -15.86 14.66
C ILE A 27 -25.27 -15.63 16.10
N THR A 28 -26.11 -14.63 16.33
CA THR A 28 -26.66 -14.29 17.62
C THR A 28 -28.17 -14.05 17.52
N GLY A 29 -28.88 -14.08 18.61
CA GLY A 29 -30.31 -13.77 18.60
C GLY A 29 -30.98 -14.01 19.91
N VAL A 30 -32.26 -13.68 19.97
CA VAL A 30 -33.15 -13.96 21.10
C VAL A 30 -34.23 -14.93 20.67
N VAL A 31 -34.43 -15.97 21.49
CA VAL A 31 -35.52 -16.93 21.28
C VAL A 31 -36.66 -16.61 22.25
N ARG A 32 -37.87 -16.55 21.70
CA ARG A 32 -39.09 -16.25 22.43
C ARG A 32 -40.18 -17.31 22.15
N ASP A 33 -41.16 -17.36 22.98
CA ASP A 33 -42.40 -18.05 22.67
C ASP A 33 -43.40 -17.14 21.92
N SER A 34 -44.53 -17.69 21.54
CA SER A 34 -45.60 -16.97 20.85
C SER A 34 -46.26 -15.84 21.68
N SER A 35 -46.02 -15.78 23.00
CA SER A 35 -46.48 -14.70 23.88
C SER A 35 -45.44 -13.56 23.99
N GLY A 36 -44.26 -13.78 23.43
CA GLY A 36 -43.14 -12.85 23.52
C GLY A 36 -42.24 -13.05 24.73
N ALA A 37 -42.50 -14.07 25.58
CA ALA A 37 -41.62 -14.41 26.69
C ALA A 37 -40.32 -15.08 26.20
N VAL A 38 -39.20 -14.73 26.81
CA VAL A 38 -37.90 -15.31 26.44
C VAL A 38 -37.81 -16.78 26.84
N LEU A 39 -37.17 -17.59 26.01
CA LEU A 39 -37.01 -19.02 26.23
C LEU A 39 -35.55 -19.38 26.54
N PRO A 40 -35.19 -19.60 27.82
CA PRO A 40 -33.92 -20.18 28.19
C PRO A 40 -33.84 -21.68 27.83
N GLY A 41 -32.63 -22.19 27.62
CA GLY A 41 -32.38 -23.61 27.41
C GLY A 41 -32.69 -24.14 26.00
N VAL A 42 -33.02 -23.25 25.04
CA VAL A 42 -33.20 -23.64 23.64
C VAL A 42 -31.84 -24.03 23.04
N THR A 43 -31.74 -25.19 22.43
CA THR A 43 -30.61 -25.63 21.65
C THR A 43 -30.69 -24.96 20.27
N VAL A 44 -29.67 -24.19 19.91
CA VAL A 44 -29.55 -23.52 18.62
C VAL A 44 -28.37 -24.15 17.87
N GLU A 45 -28.63 -24.69 16.70
CA GLU A 45 -27.64 -25.31 15.83
C GLU A 45 -27.50 -24.50 14.53
N ALA A 46 -26.29 -24.13 14.20
CA ALA A 46 -25.94 -23.55 12.90
C ALA A 46 -25.21 -24.61 12.06
N SER A 47 -25.82 -25.07 10.99
CA SER A 47 -25.26 -26.04 10.07
C SER A 47 -24.94 -25.44 8.70
N SER A 48 -23.84 -25.89 8.10
CA SER A 48 -23.42 -25.45 6.77
C SER A 48 -22.39 -26.38 6.15
N ASP A 49 -22.38 -26.47 4.83
CA ASP A 49 -21.35 -27.20 4.06
C ASP A 49 -19.96 -26.58 4.13
N VAL A 50 -19.85 -25.31 4.54
CA VAL A 50 -18.57 -24.64 4.75
C VAL A 50 -17.91 -24.99 6.08
N LEU A 51 -18.69 -25.52 7.03
CA LEU A 51 -18.18 -26.04 8.29
C LEU A 51 -17.62 -27.44 8.10
N ILE A 52 -16.42 -27.66 8.61
CA ILE A 52 -15.80 -29.00 8.60
C ILE A 52 -16.56 -29.93 9.52
N GLU A 53 -16.95 -29.45 10.68
CA GLU A 53 -17.75 -30.11 11.69
C GLU A 53 -19.24 -30.25 11.33
N LYS A 54 -19.66 -29.73 10.18
CA LYS A 54 -21.02 -29.69 9.64
C LYS A 54 -21.96 -28.77 10.41
N ALA A 55 -21.89 -28.73 11.74
CA ALA A 55 -22.75 -27.93 12.59
C ALA A 55 -22.03 -27.42 13.84
N ARG A 56 -22.49 -26.29 14.36
CA ARG A 56 -22.12 -25.75 15.67
C ARG A 56 -23.36 -25.43 16.49
N THR A 57 -23.29 -25.64 17.79
CA THR A 57 -24.40 -25.47 18.70
C THR A 57 -24.12 -24.47 19.82
N ALA A 58 -25.14 -23.76 20.24
CA ALA A 58 -25.18 -22.98 21.47
C ALA A 58 -26.52 -23.19 22.17
N VAL A 59 -26.59 -22.84 23.45
CA VAL A 59 -27.84 -22.90 24.24
C VAL A 59 -28.18 -21.49 24.70
N THR A 60 -29.47 -21.11 24.64
CA THR A 60 -29.94 -19.81 25.12
C THR A 60 -29.74 -19.66 26.63
N ASP A 61 -29.30 -18.50 27.04
CA ASP A 61 -29.10 -18.13 28.45
C ASP A 61 -30.46 -17.78 29.16
N GLY A 62 -30.38 -17.37 30.43
CA GLY A 62 -31.54 -16.99 31.24
C GLY A 62 -32.37 -15.83 30.66
N THR A 63 -31.88 -15.15 29.66
CA THR A 63 -32.54 -14.05 28.93
C THR A 63 -33.02 -14.46 27.53
N GLY A 64 -32.95 -15.75 27.20
CA GLY A 64 -33.27 -16.29 25.88
C GLY A 64 -32.28 -15.93 24.80
N THR A 65 -31.12 -15.37 25.14
CA THR A 65 -30.10 -14.94 24.18
C THR A 65 -29.11 -16.08 23.90
N TYR A 66 -28.71 -16.23 22.64
CA TYR A 66 -27.66 -17.18 22.23
C TYR A 66 -26.64 -16.50 21.36
N ARG A 67 -25.43 -17.06 21.28
CA ARG A 67 -24.37 -16.64 20.36
C ARG A 67 -23.57 -17.88 19.93
N ILE A 68 -23.41 -18.04 18.62
CA ILE A 68 -22.53 -19.02 17.97
C ILE A 68 -21.40 -18.26 17.29
N VAL A 69 -20.18 -18.49 17.74
CA VAL A 69 -18.97 -17.79 17.24
C VAL A 69 -18.10 -18.72 16.40
N ASP A 70 -17.05 -18.13 15.76
CA ASP A 70 -16.07 -18.88 14.96
C ASP A 70 -16.72 -19.57 13.74
N LEU A 71 -17.68 -18.87 13.12
CA LEU A 71 -18.34 -19.33 11.90
C LEU A 71 -17.58 -18.82 10.67
N ARG A 72 -17.51 -19.66 9.64
CA ARG A 72 -16.92 -19.31 8.35
C ARG A 72 -17.92 -18.55 7.49
N ALA A 73 -17.42 -17.78 6.53
CA ALA A 73 -18.27 -17.22 5.49
C ALA A 73 -18.94 -18.34 4.68
N GLY A 74 -20.23 -18.20 4.44
CA GLY A 74 -21.05 -19.17 3.71
C GLY A 74 -22.52 -19.08 4.08
N THR A 75 -23.31 -19.98 3.51
CA THR A 75 -24.74 -20.06 3.76
C THR A 75 -25.03 -21.08 4.85
N TYR A 76 -25.86 -20.68 5.81
CA TYR A 76 -26.21 -21.48 7.00
C TYR A 76 -27.68 -21.78 7.08
N VAL A 77 -27.97 -22.91 7.74
CA VAL A 77 -29.25 -23.26 8.26
C VAL A 77 -29.18 -23.18 9.78
N VAL A 78 -30.05 -22.42 10.41
CA VAL A 78 -30.11 -22.28 11.86
C VAL A 78 -31.35 -22.98 12.38
N THR A 79 -31.14 -24.00 13.23
CA THR A 79 -32.20 -24.86 13.80
C THR A 79 -32.36 -24.56 15.29
N PHE A 80 -33.58 -24.30 15.72
CA PHE A 80 -33.93 -24.04 17.11
C PHE A 80 -34.78 -25.18 17.63
N SER A 81 -34.38 -25.80 18.72
CA SER A 81 -35.09 -26.94 19.33
C SER A 81 -35.21 -26.81 20.86
N LEU A 82 -36.39 -27.05 21.38
CA LEU A 82 -36.68 -27.12 22.82
C LEU A 82 -37.82 -28.14 23.06
N VAL A 83 -37.66 -28.95 24.06
CA VAL A 83 -38.71 -29.94 24.42
C VAL A 83 -40.00 -29.19 24.74
N GLY A 84 -41.12 -29.63 24.11
CA GLY A 84 -42.43 -28.98 24.23
C GLY A 84 -42.73 -27.87 23.23
N PHE A 85 -41.80 -27.61 22.30
CA PHE A 85 -41.97 -26.63 21.23
C PHE A 85 -41.64 -27.26 19.86
N ASN A 86 -42.26 -26.74 18.80
CA ASN A 86 -41.95 -27.16 17.44
C ASN A 86 -40.54 -26.74 17.06
N THR A 87 -39.83 -27.63 16.36
CA THR A 87 -38.50 -27.26 15.80
C THR A 87 -38.64 -26.22 14.71
N LEU A 88 -37.93 -25.09 14.83
CA LEU A 88 -37.88 -24.04 13.83
C LEU A 88 -36.56 -24.08 13.07
N LYS A 89 -36.60 -24.16 11.74
CA LYS A 89 -35.47 -24.03 10.86
C LYS A 89 -35.51 -22.71 10.07
N ARG A 90 -34.39 -21.94 10.10
CA ARG A 90 -34.18 -20.78 9.24
C ARG A 90 -33.09 -21.08 8.23
N GLU A 91 -33.45 -21.12 6.97
CA GLU A 91 -32.55 -21.44 5.86
C GLU A 91 -32.11 -20.16 5.13
N GLY A 92 -30.95 -20.23 4.47
CA GLY A 92 -30.45 -19.14 3.61
C GLY A 92 -29.80 -17.98 4.36
N ILE A 93 -29.30 -18.21 5.58
CA ILE A 93 -28.55 -17.19 6.34
C ILE A 93 -27.15 -17.08 5.74
N GLU A 94 -26.89 -15.99 5.03
CA GLU A 94 -25.57 -15.72 4.45
C GLU A 94 -24.69 -15.00 5.47
N LEU A 95 -23.56 -15.60 5.82
CA LEU A 95 -22.51 -14.98 6.63
C LEU A 95 -21.33 -14.59 5.75
N THR A 96 -20.83 -13.38 5.94
CA THR A 96 -19.64 -12.87 5.28
C THR A 96 -18.63 -12.37 6.30
N GLY A 97 -17.36 -12.67 6.13
CA GLY A 97 -16.25 -12.16 6.92
C GLY A 97 -16.43 -12.21 8.42
N THR A 98 -16.40 -11.07 9.03
CA THR A 98 -16.60 -10.86 10.48
C THR A 98 -18.02 -10.38 10.80
N PHE A 99 -18.99 -10.67 9.93
CA PHE A 99 -20.38 -10.23 10.08
C PHE A 99 -21.08 -10.94 11.26
N ASN A 100 -21.75 -10.16 12.09
CA ASN A 100 -22.57 -10.67 13.18
C ASN A 100 -24.04 -10.69 12.75
N ALA A 101 -24.53 -11.85 12.34
CA ALA A 101 -25.92 -12.02 11.94
C ALA A 101 -26.83 -12.09 13.15
N SER A 102 -27.86 -11.23 13.18
CA SER A 102 -28.90 -11.30 14.19
C SER A 102 -30.06 -12.16 13.67
N VAL A 103 -30.24 -13.36 14.24
CA VAL A 103 -31.27 -14.33 13.85
C VAL A 103 -32.15 -14.65 15.06
N ASN A 104 -33.27 -13.96 15.20
CA ASN A 104 -34.22 -14.16 16.27
C ASN A 104 -35.22 -15.27 15.90
N ALA A 105 -35.80 -15.94 16.91
CA ALA A 105 -36.76 -17.02 16.70
C ALA A 105 -37.92 -16.91 17.67
N ASP A 106 -39.13 -17.11 17.14
CA ASP A 106 -40.35 -17.25 17.94
C ASP A 106 -40.84 -18.73 17.82
N LEU A 107 -40.74 -19.48 18.93
CA LEU A 107 -41.13 -20.90 18.97
C LEU A 107 -42.61 -21.05 19.36
N ARG A 108 -43.28 -21.95 18.71
CA ARG A 108 -44.65 -22.32 19.03
C ARG A 108 -44.69 -23.60 19.87
N ILE A 109 -45.60 -23.67 20.82
CA ILE A 109 -45.85 -24.88 21.60
C ILE A 109 -46.31 -25.99 20.65
N GLY A 110 -45.67 -27.13 20.69
CA GLY A 110 -45.98 -28.29 19.84
C GLY A 110 -44.98 -29.42 20.04
N SER A 111 -45.10 -30.50 19.24
CA SER A 111 -44.21 -31.64 19.36
C SER A 111 -42.84 -31.32 18.71
N LEU A 112 -41.77 -31.87 19.23
CA LEU A 112 -40.41 -31.73 18.70
C LEU A 112 -40.25 -32.30 17.27
N GLU A 113 -41.14 -33.22 16.89
CA GLU A 113 -41.14 -33.89 15.56
C GLU A 113 -41.71 -32.96 14.44
N GLU A 114 -42.51 -31.95 14.81
CA GLU A 114 -42.99 -30.98 13.82
C GLU A 114 -41.93 -29.90 13.55
N THR A 115 -41.42 -29.90 12.33
CA THR A 115 -40.43 -28.91 11.91
C THR A 115 -41.09 -27.84 11.05
N ILE A 116 -40.97 -26.61 11.47
CA ILE A 116 -41.38 -25.42 10.69
C ILE A 116 -40.16 -24.86 9.97
N THR A 117 -40.11 -25.00 8.66
CA THR A 117 -39.04 -24.38 7.85
C THR A 117 -39.45 -23.00 7.36
N VAL A 118 -38.70 -22.01 7.69
CA VAL A 118 -38.88 -20.62 7.21
C VAL A 118 -37.68 -20.25 6.36
N SER A 119 -37.91 -19.87 5.12
CA SER A 119 -36.87 -19.25 4.31
C SER A 119 -36.60 -17.83 4.91
N GLY A 120 -35.49 -17.74 5.63
CA GLY A 120 -35.12 -16.50 6.34
C GLY A 120 -34.57 -15.46 5.37
N GLU A 121 -34.99 -14.20 5.53
CA GLU A 121 -34.22 -13.08 4.97
C GLU A 121 -32.87 -13.05 5.71
N SER A 122 -31.76 -13.12 4.96
CA SER A 122 -30.45 -12.95 5.56
C SER A 122 -30.29 -11.51 6.06
N PRO A 123 -29.92 -11.27 7.34
CA PRO A 123 -29.63 -9.93 7.83
C PRO A 123 -28.48 -9.32 6.99
N ILE A 124 -28.64 -8.07 6.59
CA ILE A 124 -27.61 -7.33 5.82
C ILE A 124 -27.11 -6.09 6.56
N VAL A 125 -27.73 -5.74 7.69
CA VAL A 125 -27.32 -4.67 8.59
C VAL A 125 -26.65 -5.28 9.83
N ASP A 126 -25.42 -4.89 10.11
CA ASP A 126 -24.72 -5.29 11.33
C ASP A 126 -25.09 -4.33 12.48
N THR A 127 -25.81 -4.86 13.48
CA THR A 127 -26.27 -4.08 14.65
C THR A 127 -25.38 -4.27 15.88
N GLN A 128 -24.27 -5.02 15.78
CA GLN A 128 -23.42 -5.35 16.91
C GLN A 128 -21.95 -4.94 16.76
N SER A 129 -21.55 -4.47 15.61
CA SER A 129 -20.18 -3.98 15.35
C SER A 129 -20.20 -2.51 14.97
N VAL A 130 -19.20 -1.77 15.44
CA VAL A 130 -18.95 -0.38 15.05
C VAL A 130 -17.96 -0.26 13.90
N LYS A 131 -17.43 -1.38 13.41
CA LYS A 131 -16.50 -1.39 12.28
C LYS A 131 -17.22 -0.97 11.00
N GLN A 132 -16.57 -0.10 10.25
CA GLN A 132 -16.93 0.14 8.85
C GLN A 132 -16.10 -0.82 7.99
N GLN A 133 -16.78 -1.76 7.36
CA GLN A 133 -16.11 -2.80 6.57
C GLN A 133 -16.91 -3.16 5.32
N THR A 134 -16.18 -3.54 4.28
CA THR A 134 -16.72 -4.08 3.03
C THR A 134 -16.13 -5.47 2.82
N THR A 135 -16.99 -6.44 2.56
CA THR A 135 -16.57 -7.82 2.26
C THR A 135 -16.90 -8.16 0.82
N ILE A 136 -15.94 -8.74 0.11
CA ILE A 136 -16.07 -9.22 -1.26
C ILE A 136 -15.84 -10.74 -1.22
N ALA A 137 -16.90 -11.48 -1.48
CA ALA A 137 -16.85 -12.92 -1.51
C ALA A 137 -16.29 -13.45 -2.85
N ASN A 138 -15.81 -14.70 -2.86
CA ASN A 138 -15.13 -15.29 -4.01
C ASN A 138 -15.97 -15.31 -5.31
N ASP A 139 -17.28 -15.54 -5.20
CA ASP A 139 -18.20 -15.52 -6.35
C ASP A 139 -18.23 -14.14 -7.02
N LEU A 140 -18.17 -13.08 -6.22
CA LEU A 140 -18.16 -11.73 -6.72
C LEU A 140 -16.78 -11.39 -7.34
N ILE A 141 -15.68 -11.83 -6.72
CA ILE A 141 -14.32 -11.70 -7.28
C ILE A 141 -14.25 -12.37 -8.66
N ALA A 142 -14.82 -13.58 -8.78
CA ALA A 142 -14.86 -14.32 -10.05
C ALA A 142 -15.75 -13.66 -11.12
N ALA A 143 -16.77 -12.91 -10.71
CA ALA A 143 -17.70 -12.23 -11.60
C ALA A 143 -17.17 -10.90 -12.13
N MET A 144 -16.24 -10.25 -11.42
CA MET A 144 -15.77 -8.90 -11.76
C MET A 144 -14.97 -8.84 -13.07
N PRO A 145 -15.21 -7.85 -13.94
CA PRO A 145 -14.32 -7.50 -15.03
C PRO A 145 -13.16 -6.65 -14.50
N ALA A 146 -12.37 -7.17 -13.58
CA ALA A 146 -11.22 -6.46 -13.03
C ALA A 146 -9.99 -7.37 -13.09
N ALA A 147 -8.82 -6.76 -13.09
CA ALA A 147 -7.62 -7.50 -12.79
C ALA A 147 -7.81 -8.16 -11.41
N ARG A 148 -7.58 -9.48 -11.34
CA ARG A 148 -7.68 -10.22 -10.07
C ARG A 148 -6.51 -9.87 -9.16
N SER A 149 -6.30 -8.57 -8.96
CA SER A 149 -5.24 -7.98 -8.15
C SER A 149 -5.83 -7.27 -6.94
N THR A 150 -5.02 -7.10 -5.91
CA THR A 150 -5.40 -6.33 -4.72
C THR A 150 -5.77 -4.89 -5.09
N ALA A 151 -5.07 -4.29 -6.07
CA ALA A 151 -5.38 -2.97 -6.59
C ALA A 151 -6.79 -2.89 -7.18
N GLY A 152 -7.15 -3.85 -8.05
CA GLY A 152 -8.46 -3.90 -8.67
C GLY A 152 -9.60 -3.97 -7.65
N VAL A 153 -9.42 -4.77 -6.60
CA VAL A 153 -10.38 -4.87 -5.49
C VAL A 153 -10.48 -3.57 -4.69
N MET A 154 -9.35 -2.96 -4.33
CA MET A 154 -9.34 -1.73 -3.52
C MET A 154 -9.97 -0.55 -4.26
N MET A 155 -9.80 -0.48 -5.57
CA MET A 155 -10.37 0.60 -6.36
C MET A 155 -11.90 0.57 -6.40
N LEU A 156 -12.53 -0.53 -6.05
CA LEU A 156 -13.99 -0.66 -5.96
C LEU A 156 -14.55 -0.32 -4.58
N ILE A 157 -13.69 0.06 -3.62
CA ILE A 157 -14.08 0.37 -2.25
C ILE A 157 -13.94 1.88 -2.02
N PRO A 158 -15.04 2.62 -1.78
CA PRO A 158 -15.00 4.08 -1.72
C PRO A 158 -14.08 4.66 -0.64
N ALA A 159 -13.96 3.98 0.50
CA ALA A 159 -13.23 4.47 1.68
C ALA A 159 -11.69 4.33 1.59
N THR A 160 -11.16 3.81 0.50
CA THR A 160 -9.71 3.65 0.29
C THR A 160 -9.17 4.70 -0.66
N GLN A 161 -7.93 5.13 -0.41
CA GLN A 161 -7.15 5.93 -1.33
C GLN A 161 -5.91 5.15 -1.73
N VAL A 162 -5.79 4.87 -3.02
CA VAL A 162 -4.56 4.32 -3.61
C VAL A 162 -3.64 5.50 -3.91
N GLN A 163 -2.34 5.34 -3.63
CA GLN A 163 -1.38 6.40 -3.92
C GLN A 163 -1.43 6.79 -5.40
N ALA A 164 -1.62 8.08 -5.65
CA ALA A 164 -1.76 8.62 -7.01
C ALA A 164 -0.40 8.64 -7.71
N ASN A 165 -0.06 7.55 -8.37
CA ASN A 165 1.01 7.51 -9.36
C ASN A 165 0.52 6.72 -10.60
N PRO A 166 1.12 6.92 -11.78
CA PRO A 166 0.65 6.28 -13.01
C PRO A 166 0.58 4.75 -12.92
N THR A 167 1.52 4.15 -12.20
CA THR A 167 1.56 2.70 -12.00
C THR A 167 0.39 2.18 -11.17
N ASN A 168 0.04 2.89 -10.11
CA ASN A 168 -1.07 2.49 -9.24
C ASN A 168 -2.44 2.82 -9.83
N LEU A 169 -2.52 3.85 -10.67
CA LEU A 169 -3.79 4.26 -11.29
C LEU A 169 -4.16 3.40 -12.50
N ASP A 170 -3.17 2.80 -13.17
CA ASP A 170 -3.35 1.86 -14.28
C ASP A 170 -3.50 0.42 -13.77
N ILE A 171 -4.51 0.22 -12.94
CA ILE A 171 -4.67 -0.98 -12.11
C ILE A 171 -5.01 -2.26 -12.88
N GLN A 172 -5.54 -2.10 -14.09
CA GLN A 172 -6.02 -3.25 -14.88
C GLN A 172 -4.87 -4.02 -15.55
N VAL A 173 -3.69 -3.40 -15.64
CA VAL A 173 -2.56 -3.93 -16.40
C VAL A 173 -1.29 -4.10 -15.57
N THR A 174 -1.31 -3.74 -14.30
CA THR A 174 -0.11 -3.80 -13.45
C THR A 174 -0.25 -4.88 -12.38
N PRO A 175 0.34 -6.06 -12.55
CA PRO A 175 0.52 -6.96 -11.43
C PRO A 175 1.55 -6.36 -10.48
N GLY A 176 1.25 -6.30 -9.20
CA GLY A 176 2.26 -5.84 -8.25
C GLY A 176 1.73 -5.27 -6.94
N VAL A 177 2.65 -4.61 -6.31
CA VAL A 177 2.49 -4.00 -4.98
C VAL A 177 1.65 -2.74 -5.07
N VAL A 178 0.76 -2.57 -4.12
CA VAL A 178 -0.09 -1.40 -4.03
C VAL A 178 0.14 -0.66 -2.72
N PHE A 179 0.36 0.65 -2.83
CA PHE A 179 0.41 1.55 -1.70
C PHE A 179 -0.95 2.22 -1.53
N PHE A 180 -1.52 2.13 -0.35
CA PHE A 180 -2.83 2.66 -0.07
C PHE A 180 -2.98 3.19 1.36
N GLY A 181 -3.93 4.07 1.55
CA GLY A 181 -4.29 4.65 2.84
C GLY A 181 -5.78 4.87 2.97
N GLY A 182 -6.19 5.37 4.11
CA GLY A 182 -7.55 5.86 4.35
C GLY A 182 -7.68 7.34 4.03
N ALA A 183 -8.89 7.79 3.82
CA ALA A 183 -9.19 9.21 3.62
C ALA A 183 -8.65 10.05 4.79
N GLY A 184 -7.92 11.10 4.48
CA GLY A 184 -7.28 12.00 5.45
C GLY A 184 -6.15 11.40 6.27
N GLY A 185 -5.75 10.17 5.97
CA GLY A 185 -4.65 9.49 6.61
C GLY A 185 -3.32 9.68 5.90
N ARG A 186 -2.32 8.92 6.33
CA ARG A 186 -1.03 8.87 5.64
C ARG A 186 -1.18 8.05 4.37
N SER A 187 -0.55 8.49 3.29
CA SER A 187 -0.67 7.87 1.97
C SER A 187 -0.29 6.39 1.91
N ASN A 188 0.38 5.89 2.93
CA ASN A 188 0.99 4.56 2.95
C ASN A 188 0.78 3.85 4.29
N GLU A 189 -0.41 3.95 4.86
CA GLU A 189 -0.74 3.37 6.17
C GLU A 189 -1.57 2.08 6.09
N GLY A 190 -2.10 1.76 4.91
CA GLY A 190 -2.90 0.57 4.67
C GLY A 190 -2.13 -0.71 4.91
N ARG A 191 -2.80 -1.79 5.26
CA ARG A 191 -2.19 -3.07 5.59
C ARG A 191 -2.86 -4.22 4.91
N ILE A 192 -2.07 -5.23 4.56
CA ILE A 192 -2.56 -6.53 4.10
C ILE A 192 -2.22 -7.59 5.14
N GLN A 193 -3.21 -8.40 5.46
CA GLN A 193 -3.09 -9.53 6.37
C GLN A 193 -3.62 -10.79 5.68
N VAL A 194 -2.94 -11.89 5.90
CA VAL A 194 -3.41 -13.22 5.51
C VAL A 194 -3.68 -13.99 6.78
N ASP A 195 -4.88 -14.57 6.91
CA ASP A 195 -5.30 -15.18 8.18
C ASP A 195 -4.98 -14.27 9.41
N GLY A 196 -4.99 -12.85 9.21
CA GLY A 196 -4.69 -11.75 10.08
C GLY A 196 -3.32 -11.71 10.70
N LEU A 197 -2.40 -12.37 10.15
CA LEU A 197 -1.00 -12.12 10.36
C LEU A 197 -0.53 -11.15 9.27
N THR A 198 0.27 -10.19 9.67
CA THR A 198 0.73 -9.17 8.74
C THR A 198 1.62 -9.74 7.64
N THR A 199 1.43 -9.24 6.43
CA THR A 199 2.34 -9.44 5.29
C THR A 199 2.95 -8.12 4.83
N THR A 200 2.99 -7.13 5.73
CA THR A 200 3.53 -5.80 5.45
C THR A 200 5.05 -5.82 5.52
N ALA A 201 5.71 -5.16 4.59
CA ALA A 201 7.17 -5.06 4.57
C ALA A 201 7.71 -4.11 5.63
N ALA A 202 8.91 -4.37 6.14
CA ALA A 202 9.54 -3.59 7.19
C ALA A 202 9.91 -2.16 6.77
N LEU A 203 10.21 -1.92 5.48
CA LEU A 203 10.74 -0.64 4.98
C LEU A 203 9.71 0.45 4.71
N ASN A 204 8.45 0.11 4.54
CA ASN A 204 7.52 1.05 3.93
C ASN A 204 6.48 1.57 4.93
N GLY A 205 6.89 2.37 5.89
CA GLY A 205 6.00 3.23 6.69
C GLY A 205 4.68 2.63 7.22
N GLY A 206 4.47 1.36 6.99
CA GLY A 206 3.32 0.60 7.45
C GLY A 206 2.34 0.15 6.37
N GLY A 207 2.38 0.67 5.16
CA GLY A 207 1.31 0.45 4.20
C GLY A 207 1.68 -0.34 2.96
N ALA A 208 2.94 -0.54 2.67
CA ALA A 208 3.27 -1.38 1.53
C ALA A 208 3.28 -2.83 1.94
N SER A 209 2.37 -3.56 1.41
CA SER A 209 2.58 -4.98 1.28
C SER A 209 3.36 -5.21 0.00
N SER A 210 4.55 -5.70 0.15
CA SER A 210 5.32 -6.26 -0.96
C SER A 210 4.75 -7.61 -1.39
N TYR A 211 3.84 -8.15 -0.63
CA TYR A 211 3.15 -9.40 -0.90
C TYR A 211 1.99 -9.17 -1.88
N VAL A 212 1.99 -9.91 -2.97
CA VAL A 212 0.93 -9.92 -3.98
C VAL A 212 0.08 -11.18 -3.79
N PRO A 213 -1.03 -11.10 -3.05
CA PRO A 213 -1.84 -12.28 -2.76
C PRO A 213 -2.58 -12.78 -3.99
N ASP A 214 -2.73 -14.09 -4.10
CA ASP A 214 -3.63 -14.70 -5.08
C ASP A 214 -5.10 -14.55 -4.65
N ILE A 215 -5.71 -13.44 -5.01
CA ILE A 215 -7.10 -13.17 -4.67
C ILE A 215 -8.11 -14.05 -5.41
N GLY A 216 -7.74 -14.63 -6.55
CA GLY A 216 -8.60 -15.59 -7.29
C GLY A 216 -8.86 -16.86 -6.48
N ASN A 217 -7.93 -17.23 -5.60
CA ASN A 217 -8.05 -18.33 -4.67
C ASN A 217 -8.31 -17.89 -3.21
N ALA A 218 -8.65 -16.63 -2.99
CA ALA A 218 -9.20 -16.21 -1.71
C ALA A 218 -10.62 -16.72 -1.53
N GLN A 219 -10.97 -17.13 -0.34
CA GLN A 219 -12.35 -17.44 0.05
C GLN A 219 -13.17 -16.17 0.12
N GLU A 220 -12.58 -15.16 0.73
CA GLU A 220 -13.10 -13.82 0.83
C GLU A 220 -12.00 -12.80 1.11
N ILE A 221 -12.31 -11.54 0.82
CA ILE A 221 -11.49 -10.39 1.14
C ILE A 221 -12.35 -9.42 1.93
N THR A 222 -11.90 -9.03 3.11
CA THR A 222 -12.55 -8.02 3.92
C THR A 222 -11.66 -6.80 4.04
N LEU A 223 -12.19 -5.62 3.73
CA LEU A 223 -11.55 -4.35 4.01
C LEU A 223 -12.25 -3.64 5.16
N SER A 224 -11.50 -3.36 6.21
CA SER A 224 -11.95 -2.53 7.34
C SER A 224 -11.33 -1.14 7.23
N SER A 225 -12.15 -0.10 7.17
CA SER A 225 -11.68 1.29 6.99
C SER A 225 -11.62 2.08 8.30
N SER A 226 -12.47 1.77 9.28
CA SER A 226 -12.48 2.42 10.61
C SER A 226 -13.15 1.55 11.69
N GLY A 227 -13.15 2.01 12.93
CA GLY A 227 -13.81 1.34 14.06
C GLY A 227 -13.07 0.11 14.59
N GLY A 228 -11.80 -0.04 14.30
CA GLY A 228 -10.97 -1.14 14.81
C GLY A 228 -10.74 -1.04 16.31
N LEU A 229 -10.91 -2.17 17.03
CA LEU A 229 -10.73 -2.27 18.48
C LEU A 229 -9.29 -2.65 18.87
N GLY A 230 -9.08 -3.24 20.03
CA GLY A 230 -7.76 -3.54 20.61
C GLY A 230 -6.84 -4.39 19.75
N GLU A 231 -7.39 -5.28 18.94
CA GLU A 231 -6.63 -6.14 18.02
C GLU A 231 -6.01 -5.40 16.83
N MET A 232 -6.53 -4.22 16.46
CA MET A 232 -6.00 -3.42 15.37
C MET A 232 -4.73 -2.69 15.82
N GLN A 233 -3.64 -2.84 15.06
CA GLN A 233 -2.34 -2.28 15.43
C GLN A 233 -2.28 -0.77 15.20
N ALA A 234 -2.68 -0.29 14.03
CA ALA A 234 -2.59 1.11 13.62
C ALA A 234 -3.93 1.60 13.07
N GLY A 235 -4.09 2.90 12.92
CA GLY A 235 -5.15 3.51 12.14
C GLY A 235 -4.95 3.22 10.65
N GLY A 236 -5.97 3.47 9.84
CA GLY A 236 -5.97 3.23 8.41
C GLY A 236 -6.60 1.91 8.00
N PRO A 237 -6.81 1.70 6.68
CA PRO A 237 -7.53 0.56 6.16
C PRO A 237 -6.70 -0.73 6.27
N VAL A 238 -7.39 -1.82 6.59
CA VAL A 238 -6.79 -3.16 6.66
C VAL A 238 -7.53 -4.10 5.72
N ILE A 239 -6.80 -4.70 4.79
CA ILE A 239 -7.28 -5.77 3.93
C ILE A 239 -6.94 -7.10 4.60
N SER A 240 -7.97 -7.87 4.94
CA SER A 240 -7.83 -9.22 5.45
C SER A 240 -8.20 -10.21 4.35
N ILE A 241 -7.29 -11.10 4.03
CA ILE A 241 -7.46 -12.13 3.00
C ILE A 241 -7.52 -13.48 3.69
N ILE A 242 -8.55 -14.23 3.39
CA ILE A 242 -8.72 -15.61 3.86
C ILE A 242 -8.50 -16.54 2.67
N PRO A 243 -7.38 -17.25 2.56
CA PRO A 243 -7.16 -18.23 1.51
C PRO A 243 -8.15 -19.41 1.61
N LYS A 244 -8.53 -19.99 0.46
CA LYS A 244 -9.37 -21.19 0.42
C LYS A 244 -8.75 -22.34 1.22
N THR A 245 -9.60 -23.19 1.72
CA THR A 245 -9.20 -24.42 2.42
C THR A 245 -9.74 -25.64 1.68
N GLY A 246 -9.04 -26.77 1.79
CA GLY A 246 -9.56 -28.05 1.34
C GLY A 246 -10.80 -28.50 2.13
N GLY A 247 -11.53 -29.42 1.56
CA GLY A 247 -12.69 -30.07 2.16
C GLY A 247 -12.62 -31.57 1.95
N ASN A 248 -13.72 -32.30 2.31
CA ASN A 248 -13.78 -33.75 2.17
C ASN A 248 -14.00 -34.27 0.74
N THR A 249 -14.22 -33.36 -0.20
CA THR A 249 -14.30 -33.62 -1.64
C THR A 249 -13.21 -32.88 -2.37
N LEU A 250 -12.66 -33.51 -3.39
CA LEU A 250 -11.74 -32.86 -4.30
C LEU A 250 -12.50 -31.76 -5.08
N LYS A 251 -11.99 -30.53 -5.02
CA LYS A 251 -12.50 -29.38 -5.76
C LYS A 251 -11.33 -28.60 -6.34
N GLY A 252 -11.53 -28.04 -7.51
CA GLY A 252 -10.50 -27.23 -8.13
C GLY A 252 -11.08 -26.11 -8.98
N THR A 253 -10.22 -25.14 -9.25
CA THR A 253 -10.49 -24.05 -10.16
C THR A 253 -9.28 -23.88 -11.06
N PHE A 254 -9.52 -23.83 -12.35
CA PHE A 254 -8.52 -23.44 -13.34
C PHE A 254 -9.01 -22.17 -14.02
N TYR A 255 -8.14 -21.16 -14.12
CA TYR A 255 -8.43 -19.90 -14.80
C TYR A 255 -7.30 -19.55 -15.76
N LEU A 256 -7.69 -19.13 -16.96
CA LEU A 256 -6.79 -18.68 -18.02
C LEU A 256 -7.34 -17.39 -18.60
N SER A 257 -6.49 -16.37 -18.72
CA SER A 257 -6.81 -15.20 -19.52
C SER A 257 -5.58 -14.65 -20.23
N ASN A 258 -5.79 -14.02 -21.37
CA ASN A 258 -4.72 -13.45 -22.18
C ASN A 258 -5.21 -12.21 -22.94
N VAL A 259 -4.31 -11.24 -23.13
CA VAL A 259 -4.43 -10.08 -24.01
C VAL A 259 -3.15 -9.99 -24.83
N THR A 260 -3.30 -9.73 -26.10
CA THR A 260 -2.21 -9.48 -27.05
C THR A 260 -2.44 -8.12 -27.72
N ASP A 261 -1.45 -7.58 -28.40
CA ASP A 261 -1.46 -6.21 -28.95
C ASP A 261 -2.64 -5.89 -29.88
N TRP A 262 -3.11 -6.86 -30.69
CA TRP A 262 -4.28 -6.68 -31.59
C TRP A 262 -5.61 -6.56 -30.81
N MET A 263 -5.65 -6.94 -29.55
CA MET A 263 -6.81 -6.80 -28.66
C MET A 263 -6.85 -5.42 -28.00
N VAL A 264 -5.86 -4.58 -28.23
CA VAL A 264 -5.72 -3.27 -27.61
C VAL A 264 -6.01 -2.20 -28.64
N GLY A 265 -6.95 -1.33 -28.33
CA GLY A 265 -7.31 -0.20 -29.17
C GLY A 265 -6.28 0.92 -29.15
N ASP A 266 -6.71 2.07 -29.62
CA ASP A 266 -5.95 3.32 -29.60
C ASP A 266 -6.83 4.42 -28.99
N ASN A 267 -6.27 5.19 -28.07
CA ASN A 267 -6.88 6.39 -27.50
C ASN A 267 -5.96 7.61 -27.58
N TYR A 268 -4.93 7.56 -28.45
CA TYR A 268 -4.01 8.67 -28.70
C TYR A 268 -4.68 9.73 -29.59
N THR A 269 -5.49 10.57 -28.94
CA THR A 269 -6.32 11.58 -29.60
C THR A 269 -5.49 12.79 -30.07
N GLN A 270 -6.07 13.59 -30.96
CA GLN A 270 -5.44 14.85 -31.40
C GLN A 270 -5.25 15.80 -30.22
N GLU A 271 -6.20 15.85 -29.28
CA GLU A 271 -6.09 16.65 -28.06
C GLU A 271 -4.82 16.31 -27.24
N LEU A 272 -4.51 15.02 -27.06
CA LEU A 272 -3.29 14.61 -26.36
C LEU A 272 -2.02 15.02 -27.11
N LYS A 273 -2.04 14.97 -28.45
CA LYS A 273 -0.93 15.48 -29.29
C LYS A 273 -0.76 16.99 -29.13
N ASP A 274 -1.85 17.71 -29.15
CA ASP A 274 -1.86 19.17 -28.99
C ASP A 274 -1.41 19.58 -27.58
N ARG A 275 -1.66 18.75 -26.57
CA ARG A 275 -1.13 18.88 -25.19
C ARG A 275 0.32 18.45 -25.07
N GLY A 276 0.97 18.03 -26.16
CA GLY A 276 2.40 17.73 -26.20
C GLY A 276 2.78 16.28 -25.88
N LEU A 277 1.82 15.36 -25.76
CA LEU A 277 2.15 13.94 -25.60
C LEU A 277 2.71 13.42 -26.92
N THR A 278 3.96 12.95 -26.91
CA THR A 278 4.64 12.48 -28.14
C THR A 278 4.31 11.02 -28.47
N THR A 279 4.22 10.17 -27.45
CA THR A 279 3.85 8.76 -27.60
C THR A 279 3.04 8.31 -26.38
N PRO A 280 1.91 7.63 -26.57
CA PRO A 280 1.17 7.06 -25.45
C PRO A 280 1.85 5.77 -24.95
N GLY A 281 1.58 5.40 -23.72
CA GLY A 281 1.86 4.04 -23.25
C GLY A 281 0.91 3.07 -23.92
N LYS A 282 1.41 1.95 -24.45
CA LYS A 282 0.59 0.91 -25.07
C LYS A 282 0.80 -0.42 -24.38
N LEU A 283 -0.29 -1.11 -24.04
CA LEU A 283 -0.26 -2.48 -23.56
C LEU A 283 0.04 -3.43 -24.73
N TYR A 284 1.06 -4.28 -24.58
CA TYR A 284 1.40 -5.31 -25.58
C TYR A 284 0.88 -6.68 -25.18
N LYS A 285 0.93 -6.99 -23.87
CA LYS A 285 0.62 -8.31 -23.37
C LYS A 285 0.13 -8.23 -21.93
N LEU A 286 -0.92 -9.01 -21.65
CA LEU A 286 -1.40 -9.23 -20.30
C LEU A 286 -1.82 -10.69 -20.18
N TRP A 287 -1.40 -11.37 -19.11
CA TRP A 287 -1.79 -12.76 -18.86
C TRP A 287 -2.07 -12.99 -17.39
N ASP A 288 -2.94 -13.95 -17.12
CA ASP A 288 -3.22 -14.45 -15.77
C ASP A 288 -3.63 -15.92 -15.88
N TYR A 289 -2.76 -16.79 -15.38
CA TYR A 289 -2.96 -18.25 -15.33
C TYR A 289 -3.01 -18.64 -13.86
N ASN A 290 -4.13 -19.21 -13.45
CA ASN A 290 -4.36 -19.49 -12.03
C ASN A 290 -4.95 -20.90 -11.86
N LEU A 291 -4.42 -21.65 -10.90
CA LEU A 291 -4.84 -22.98 -10.54
C LEU A 291 -5.08 -23.04 -9.03
N GLY A 292 -6.21 -23.56 -8.63
CA GLY A 292 -6.51 -23.92 -7.24
C GLY A 292 -6.99 -25.35 -7.16
N LEU A 293 -6.47 -26.14 -6.22
CA LEU A 293 -6.83 -27.54 -6.04
C LEU A 293 -6.86 -27.87 -4.54
N GLY A 294 -7.98 -28.34 -4.04
CA GLY A 294 -8.13 -28.69 -2.62
C GLY A 294 -8.92 -29.97 -2.41
N GLY A 295 -8.54 -30.70 -1.37
CA GLY A 295 -9.20 -31.96 -1.02
C GLY A 295 -8.71 -32.52 0.29
N PRO A 296 -9.19 -33.74 0.67
CA PRO A 296 -8.74 -34.41 1.87
C PRO A 296 -7.44 -35.17 1.63
N ILE A 297 -6.48 -35.06 2.55
CA ILE A 297 -5.41 -36.05 2.72
C ILE A 297 -5.99 -37.22 3.54
N THR A 298 -6.65 -36.88 4.63
CA THR A 298 -7.42 -37.80 5.44
C THR A 298 -8.78 -37.16 5.70
N LYS A 299 -9.87 -37.83 5.27
CA LYS A 299 -11.24 -37.32 5.47
C LYS A 299 -11.48 -36.99 6.93
N ASP A 300 -12.17 -35.88 7.17
CA ASP A 300 -12.58 -35.36 8.49
C ASP A 300 -11.43 -34.97 9.43
N ARG A 301 -10.15 -35.03 8.97
CA ARG A 301 -9.00 -34.74 9.84
C ARG A 301 -7.92 -33.84 9.19
N ILE A 302 -7.55 -34.13 7.93
CA ILE A 302 -6.43 -33.41 7.25
C ILE A 302 -6.85 -33.07 5.84
N TRP A 303 -6.74 -31.79 5.52
CA TRP A 303 -7.07 -31.27 4.20
C TRP A 303 -5.92 -30.42 3.68
N TYR A 304 -5.83 -30.34 2.37
CA TYR A 304 -4.90 -29.45 1.67
C TYR A 304 -5.66 -28.55 0.70
N PHE A 305 -5.06 -27.38 0.42
CA PHE A 305 -5.39 -26.52 -0.71
C PHE A 305 -4.09 -26.01 -1.31
N PHE A 306 -3.84 -26.37 -2.56
CA PHE A 306 -2.71 -25.93 -3.37
C PHE A 306 -3.19 -24.85 -4.34
N GLN A 307 -2.38 -23.83 -4.55
CA GLN A 307 -2.61 -22.81 -5.56
C GLN A 307 -1.33 -22.50 -6.31
N PHE A 308 -1.50 -22.17 -7.58
CA PHE A 308 -0.44 -21.68 -8.45
C PHE A 308 -0.99 -20.56 -9.32
N ARG A 309 -0.23 -19.46 -9.44
CA ARG A 309 -0.58 -18.36 -10.31
C ARG A 309 0.66 -17.86 -11.04
N ASP A 310 0.48 -17.49 -12.31
CA ASP A 310 1.46 -16.79 -13.12
C ASP A 310 0.75 -15.65 -13.83
N GLU A 311 1.07 -14.42 -13.45
CA GLU A 311 0.48 -13.21 -14.02
C GLU A 311 1.54 -12.21 -14.43
N GLY A 312 1.24 -11.39 -15.42
CA GLY A 312 2.18 -10.37 -15.87
C GLY A 312 1.64 -9.48 -16.98
N SER A 313 2.40 -8.41 -17.24
CA SER A 313 2.09 -7.46 -18.31
C SER A 313 3.36 -6.89 -18.94
N HIS A 314 3.25 -6.54 -20.23
CA HIS A 314 4.23 -5.75 -20.97
C HIS A 314 3.55 -4.52 -21.55
N ARG A 315 4.16 -3.35 -21.36
CA ARG A 315 3.65 -2.07 -21.90
C ARG A 315 4.79 -1.15 -22.29
N THR A 316 4.58 -0.27 -23.27
CA THR A 316 5.57 0.76 -23.60
C THR A 316 5.64 1.84 -22.54
N VAL A 317 6.80 2.46 -22.44
CA VAL A 317 7.04 3.66 -21.64
C VAL A 317 6.85 4.88 -22.54
N PRO A 318 5.92 5.79 -22.21
CA PRO A 318 5.70 6.98 -23.00
C PRO A 318 6.97 7.79 -23.20
N GLY A 319 7.26 8.16 -24.46
CA GLY A 319 8.38 9.03 -24.82
C GLY A 319 9.78 8.44 -24.68
N MET A 320 9.92 7.19 -24.24
CA MET A 320 11.23 6.57 -24.04
C MET A 320 11.53 5.52 -25.09
N PHE A 321 12.78 5.52 -25.57
CA PHE A 321 13.27 4.62 -26.62
C PHE A 321 14.60 4.00 -26.22
N ALA A 322 15.00 2.96 -26.95
CA ALA A 322 16.32 2.37 -26.80
C ALA A 322 17.40 3.41 -27.12
N ASN A 323 18.52 3.36 -26.39
CA ASN A 323 19.68 4.18 -26.70
C ASN A 323 20.56 3.43 -27.72
N ARG A 324 20.80 4.02 -28.90
CA ARG A 324 21.71 3.43 -29.90
C ARG A 324 23.13 3.26 -29.40
N ASN A 325 23.54 4.07 -28.42
CA ASN A 325 24.86 4.03 -27.81
C ASN A 325 24.91 3.13 -26.56
N MET A 326 23.85 2.39 -26.29
CA MET A 326 23.76 1.51 -25.12
C MET A 326 24.91 0.48 -25.12
N GLY A 327 25.65 0.42 -24.02
CA GLY A 327 26.76 -0.51 -23.82
C GLY A 327 28.11 -0.10 -24.43
N ASP A 328 28.16 0.94 -25.25
CA ASP A 328 29.42 1.43 -25.82
C ASP A 328 30.11 2.37 -24.81
N ALA A 329 31.23 1.90 -24.24
CA ALA A 329 32.01 2.66 -23.26
C ALA A 329 32.56 3.98 -23.83
N THR A 330 32.74 4.05 -25.14
CA THR A 330 33.32 5.23 -25.82
C THR A 330 32.29 6.30 -26.15
N LYS A 331 30.98 5.98 -26.03
CA LYS A 331 29.89 6.90 -26.35
C LYS A 331 29.26 7.45 -25.07
N TRP A 332 29.15 8.78 -25.03
CA TRP A 332 28.72 9.52 -23.85
C TRP A 332 27.35 10.22 -24.02
N THR A 333 26.68 9.98 -25.15
CA THR A 333 25.40 10.61 -25.46
C THR A 333 24.27 9.57 -25.57
N TYR A 334 23.06 9.98 -25.24
CA TYR A 334 21.86 9.22 -25.51
C TYR A 334 21.33 9.55 -26.91
N VAL A 335 21.25 8.55 -27.76
CA VAL A 335 20.71 8.68 -29.12
C VAL A 335 19.49 7.76 -29.24
N PRO A 336 18.25 8.34 -29.27
CA PRO A 336 17.04 7.52 -29.27
C PRO A 336 16.90 6.72 -30.57
N ASP A 337 16.60 5.45 -30.45
CA ASP A 337 16.18 4.59 -31.54
C ASP A 337 14.65 4.54 -31.56
N THR A 338 14.03 5.41 -32.32
CA THR A 338 12.57 5.56 -32.39
C THR A 338 11.84 4.33 -32.94
N SER A 339 12.56 3.39 -33.57
CA SER A 339 11.99 2.10 -34.01
C SER A 339 11.87 1.08 -32.87
N ARG A 340 12.52 1.35 -31.72
CA ARG A 340 12.58 0.44 -30.57
C ARG A 340 12.12 1.16 -29.27
N PRO A 341 10.78 1.28 -29.06
CA PRO A 341 10.27 1.86 -27.84
C PRO A 341 10.68 1.04 -26.62
N ALA A 342 10.91 1.73 -25.52
CA ALA A 342 11.17 1.10 -24.23
C ALA A 342 9.93 0.37 -23.72
N VAL A 343 10.08 -0.86 -23.25
CA VAL A 343 9.00 -1.70 -22.74
C VAL A 343 9.22 -1.99 -21.26
N GLN A 344 8.22 -1.72 -20.49
CA GLN A 344 8.15 -2.10 -19.08
C GLN A 344 7.50 -3.48 -18.99
N ALA A 345 8.24 -4.45 -18.46
CA ALA A 345 7.76 -5.81 -18.26
C ALA A 345 7.81 -6.17 -16.77
N GLY A 346 6.73 -6.79 -16.29
CA GLY A 346 6.68 -7.32 -14.94
C GLY A 346 5.80 -8.55 -14.87
N SER A 347 6.22 -9.53 -14.07
CA SER A 347 5.43 -10.71 -13.78
C SER A 347 5.57 -11.16 -12.34
N TRP A 348 4.54 -11.84 -11.87
CA TRP A 348 4.50 -12.50 -10.57
C TRP A 348 4.13 -13.95 -10.75
N ARG A 349 4.92 -14.83 -10.18
CA ARG A 349 4.63 -16.25 -10.14
C ARG A 349 4.57 -16.66 -8.69
N ASN A 350 3.48 -17.27 -8.25
CA ASN A 350 3.38 -17.77 -6.90
C ASN A 350 2.93 -19.24 -6.87
N ALA A 351 3.40 -19.97 -5.87
CA ALA A 351 2.92 -21.29 -5.53
C ALA A 351 2.70 -21.35 -4.03
N ALA A 352 1.48 -21.68 -3.61
CA ALA A 352 1.16 -21.75 -2.21
C ALA A 352 0.45 -23.06 -1.84
N LEU A 353 0.65 -23.47 -0.59
CA LEU A 353 0.06 -24.65 0.01
C LEU A 353 -0.51 -24.29 1.37
N ARG A 354 -1.78 -24.62 1.57
CA ARG A 354 -2.42 -24.59 2.86
C ARG A 354 -2.74 -26.00 3.30
N VAL A 355 -2.34 -26.35 4.51
CA VAL A 355 -2.70 -27.61 5.17
C VAL A 355 -3.50 -27.29 6.41
N THR A 356 -4.68 -27.89 6.51
CA THR A 356 -5.55 -27.79 7.69
C THR A 356 -5.59 -29.13 8.37
N VAL A 357 -5.30 -29.16 9.66
CA VAL A 357 -5.28 -30.36 10.48
C VAL A 357 -6.22 -30.17 11.67
N GLN A 358 -7.18 -31.09 11.85
CA GLN A 358 -8.11 -31.12 12.98
C GLN A 358 -8.01 -32.47 13.71
N PRO A 359 -7.00 -32.61 14.60
CA PRO A 359 -6.77 -33.89 15.29
C PRO A 359 -7.90 -34.26 16.27
N THR A 360 -8.60 -33.26 16.79
CA THR A 360 -9.77 -33.39 17.64
C THR A 360 -10.84 -32.37 17.23
N PRO A 361 -12.11 -32.57 17.56
CA PRO A 361 -13.17 -31.59 17.26
C PRO A 361 -12.91 -30.19 17.83
N ARG A 362 -12.05 -30.07 18.84
CA ARG A 362 -11.73 -28.81 19.52
C ARG A 362 -10.45 -28.16 19.01
N ASN A 363 -9.54 -28.89 18.38
CA ASN A 363 -8.25 -28.36 17.99
C ASN A 363 -8.08 -28.33 16.49
N LYS A 364 -7.87 -27.15 15.93
CA LYS A 364 -7.67 -26.93 14.51
C LYS A 364 -6.38 -26.15 14.29
N PHE A 365 -5.54 -26.68 13.42
CA PHE A 365 -4.29 -26.07 12.99
C PHE A 365 -4.37 -25.75 11.50
N ASN A 366 -3.88 -24.59 11.11
CA ASN A 366 -3.66 -24.25 9.69
C ASN A 366 -2.20 -23.87 9.52
N VAL A 367 -1.58 -24.44 8.52
CA VAL A 367 -0.25 -24.04 8.03
C VAL A 367 -0.42 -23.50 6.62
N PHE A 368 0.10 -22.33 6.36
CA PHE A 368 0.06 -21.70 5.06
C PHE A 368 1.48 -21.31 4.66
N TRP A 369 1.86 -21.68 3.46
CA TRP A 369 3.12 -21.31 2.84
C TRP A 369 2.84 -20.81 1.44
N ASP A 370 3.25 -19.58 1.15
CA ASP A 370 3.23 -18.99 -0.18
C ASP A 370 4.66 -18.55 -0.57
N HIS A 371 5.09 -19.03 -1.70
CA HIS A 371 6.37 -18.66 -2.31
C HIS A 371 6.09 -17.90 -3.60
N GLN A 372 6.59 -16.66 -3.66
CA GLN A 372 6.40 -15.76 -4.78
C GLN A 372 7.73 -15.43 -5.43
N ILE A 373 7.76 -15.47 -6.74
CA ILE A 373 8.91 -15.05 -7.55
C ILE A 373 8.47 -13.88 -8.40
N PRO A 374 8.75 -12.64 -7.95
CA PRO A 374 8.63 -11.49 -8.83
C PRO A 374 9.69 -11.54 -9.90
N CYS A 375 9.35 -11.10 -11.09
CA CYS A 375 10.31 -10.89 -12.15
C CYS A 375 10.02 -9.59 -12.86
N GLN A 376 11.01 -8.68 -12.87
CA GLN A 376 10.88 -7.35 -13.45
C GLN A 376 12.15 -7.01 -14.20
N GLY A 377 12.02 -6.63 -15.46
CA GLY A 377 13.14 -6.36 -16.34
C GLY A 377 13.56 -7.55 -17.21
N ALA A 378 14.60 -7.36 -17.98
CA ALA A 378 15.18 -8.35 -18.86
C ALA A 378 16.72 -8.28 -18.83
N GLY A 379 17.37 -9.20 -19.54
CA GLY A 379 18.79 -9.13 -19.82
C GLY A 379 19.16 -7.89 -20.64
N TYR A 380 20.40 -7.47 -20.52
CA TYR A 380 20.94 -6.32 -21.24
C TYR A 380 20.85 -6.54 -22.76
N LEU A 381 20.44 -5.51 -23.50
CA LEU A 381 20.23 -5.55 -24.96
C LEU A 381 19.18 -6.58 -25.43
N GLY A 382 18.29 -7.05 -24.54
CA GLY A 382 17.27 -8.04 -24.91
C GLY A 382 17.80 -9.46 -25.04
N THR A 383 18.91 -9.78 -24.37
CA THR A 383 19.42 -11.15 -24.26
C THR A 383 18.41 -12.04 -23.53
N GLU A 384 18.42 -13.35 -23.79
CA GLU A 384 17.40 -14.32 -23.36
C GLU A 384 17.26 -14.48 -21.81
N GLU A 385 18.19 -13.98 -21.04
CA GLU A 385 18.16 -14.03 -19.58
C GLU A 385 17.28 -12.93 -19.00
N GLY A 386 15.97 -13.11 -19.01
CA GLY A 386 15.01 -12.13 -18.49
C GLY A 386 13.69 -12.74 -18.05
N CYS A 387 12.82 -11.88 -17.55
CA CYS A 387 11.47 -12.25 -17.12
C CYS A 387 10.57 -12.53 -18.31
N ARG A 388 10.52 -13.72 -18.81
CA ARG A 388 9.83 -14.18 -20.02
C ARG A 388 10.09 -13.30 -21.25
N GLN A 389 10.57 -13.94 -22.28
CA GLN A 389 10.86 -13.33 -23.58
C GLN A 389 9.81 -12.34 -24.02
N SER A 390 10.22 -11.11 -24.19
CA SER A 390 9.62 -10.20 -25.12
C SER A 390 9.79 -10.73 -26.55
N GLY A 391 8.96 -10.30 -27.46
CA GLY A 391 9.19 -10.59 -28.88
C GLY A 391 10.59 -10.11 -29.32
N GLU A 392 11.10 -10.66 -30.41
CA GLU A 392 12.40 -10.25 -30.96
C GLU A 392 12.49 -8.73 -31.11
N GLY A 393 13.52 -8.13 -30.52
CA GLY A 393 13.84 -6.71 -30.67
C GLY A 393 13.29 -5.75 -29.62
N GLU A 394 12.49 -6.21 -28.65
CA GLU A 394 12.02 -5.34 -27.58
C GLU A 394 13.14 -5.03 -26.55
N ILE A 395 13.25 -3.76 -26.16
CA ILE A 395 14.10 -3.33 -25.06
C ILE A 395 13.27 -3.25 -23.79
N ILE A 396 13.45 -4.22 -22.92
CA ILE A 396 12.73 -4.29 -21.66
C ILE A 396 13.52 -3.57 -20.57
N CYS A 397 12.83 -2.72 -19.85
CA CYS A 397 13.31 -2.11 -18.62
C CYS A 397 12.53 -2.63 -17.42
N GLY A 398 13.14 -2.57 -16.24
CA GLY A 398 12.52 -3.01 -14.99
C GLY A 398 11.23 -2.25 -14.68
N ALA A 399 10.39 -2.84 -13.84
CA ALA A 399 9.19 -2.16 -13.36
C ALA A 399 9.54 -0.98 -12.45
N PRO A 400 8.74 0.10 -12.45
CA PRO A 400 8.96 1.22 -11.55
C PRO A 400 8.74 0.77 -10.11
N GLN A 401 9.80 0.84 -9.34
CA GLN A 401 9.70 0.84 -7.88
C GLN A 401 9.89 2.28 -7.39
N SER A 402 9.18 2.67 -6.37
CA SER A 402 9.11 4.05 -5.88
C SER A 402 10.46 4.68 -5.47
N THR A 403 11.54 3.92 -5.46
CA THR A 403 12.85 4.37 -4.97
C THR A 403 14.02 4.05 -5.89
N ASN A 404 13.83 3.31 -6.98
CA ASN A 404 14.90 3.00 -7.94
C ASN A 404 14.59 3.61 -9.31
N PRO A 405 15.59 4.12 -10.05
CA PRO A 405 15.39 4.54 -11.42
C PRO A 405 15.03 3.29 -12.24
N SER A 406 13.76 3.14 -12.47
CA SER A 406 13.22 2.24 -13.46
C SER A 406 13.04 3.02 -14.73
N CYS A 407 12.96 2.35 -15.84
CA CYS A 407 12.64 2.97 -17.10
C CYS A 407 11.39 3.87 -16.97
N SER A 408 11.57 5.11 -17.26
CA SER A 408 10.56 6.16 -17.20
C SER A 408 10.78 7.13 -18.35
N ALA A 409 9.95 8.12 -18.47
CA ALA A 409 10.17 9.19 -19.44
C ALA A 409 11.50 9.94 -19.28
N THR A 410 12.21 9.75 -18.17
CA THR A 410 13.50 10.39 -17.86
C THR A 410 14.60 9.39 -17.50
N ALA A 411 14.38 8.11 -17.71
CA ALA A 411 15.38 7.07 -17.45
C ALA A 411 15.43 6.08 -18.61
N ALA A 412 16.56 6.04 -19.29
CA ALA A 412 16.77 5.17 -20.43
C ALA A 412 16.71 3.68 -20.04
N PRO A 413 16.43 2.75 -20.96
CA PRO A 413 16.30 1.33 -20.67
C PRO A 413 17.48 0.70 -19.94
N GLU A 414 18.69 1.12 -20.29
CA GLU A 414 19.93 0.63 -19.69
C GLU A 414 20.14 1.03 -18.23
N VAL A 415 19.39 2.02 -17.75
CA VAL A 415 19.37 2.42 -16.33
C VAL A 415 18.45 1.52 -15.52
N GLY A 416 17.52 0.86 -16.20
CA GLY A 416 16.55 -0.03 -15.57
C GLY A 416 17.24 -1.16 -14.81
N THR A 417 16.66 -1.52 -13.67
CA THR A 417 17.18 -2.59 -12.81
C THR A 417 16.47 -3.91 -13.10
N PHE A 418 17.12 -5.00 -12.74
CA PHE A 418 16.59 -6.35 -12.88
C PHE A 418 16.28 -6.94 -11.50
N LEU A 419 15.05 -7.36 -11.31
CA LEU A 419 14.61 -8.03 -10.07
C LEU A 419 14.17 -9.46 -10.40
N THR A 420 14.89 -10.43 -9.90
CA THR A 420 14.55 -11.85 -9.99
C THR A 420 15.22 -12.66 -8.89
N GLY A 421 14.80 -13.91 -8.73
CA GLY A 421 15.53 -14.97 -8.07
C GLY A 421 15.43 -15.09 -6.57
N TYR A 422 15.15 -14.02 -5.82
CA TYR A 422 14.88 -14.14 -4.40
C TYR A 422 13.39 -14.25 -4.14
N GLY A 423 12.91 -15.46 -3.82
CA GLY A 423 11.49 -15.69 -3.55
C GLY A 423 11.02 -14.92 -2.31
N GLN A 424 9.95 -14.17 -2.50
CA GLN A 424 9.19 -13.65 -1.37
C GLN A 424 8.42 -14.80 -0.73
N ARG A 425 8.36 -14.85 0.59
CA ARG A 425 7.76 -15.96 1.31
C ARG A 425 6.87 -15.47 2.43
N VAL A 426 5.64 -15.97 2.43
CA VAL A 426 4.74 -15.92 3.57
C VAL A 426 4.67 -17.33 4.17
N GLN A 427 4.98 -17.47 5.44
CA GLN A 427 4.93 -18.71 6.16
C GLN A 427 4.14 -18.46 7.44
N GLN A 428 3.05 -19.19 7.64
CA GLN A 428 2.15 -18.94 8.75
C GLN A 428 1.67 -20.27 9.36
N ALA A 429 1.54 -20.26 10.66
CA ALA A 429 0.88 -21.33 11.41
C ALA A 429 -0.13 -20.69 12.36
N THR A 430 -1.37 -21.20 12.34
CA THR A 430 -2.42 -20.75 13.25
C THR A 430 -3.07 -21.94 13.92
N TRP A 431 -3.48 -21.76 15.17
CA TRP A 431 -4.21 -22.72 15.98
C TRP A 431 -5.46 -22.07 16.56
N SER A 432 -6.56 -22.78 16.58
CA SER A 432 -7.79 -22.38 17.26
C SER A 432 -8.36 -23.54 18.05
N SER A 433 -8.88 -23.24 19.25
CA SER A 433 -9.47 -24.26 20.15
C SER A 433 -10.64 -23.69 20.94
N PRO A 434 -11.89 -24.03 20.57
CA PRO A 434 -13.05 -23.82 21.43
C PRO A 434 -12.98 -24.81 22.63
N VAL A 435 -12.31 -24.37 23.70
CA VAL A 435 -12.13 -25.18 24.93
C VAL A 435 -13.49 -25.53 25.55
N SER A 436 -14.42 -24.59 25.51
CA SER A 436 -15.80 -24.77 25.94
C SER A 436 -16.73 -23.91 25.06
N ALA A 437 -18.04 -24.05 25.29
CA ALA A 437 -19.03 -23.19 24.60
C ALA A 437 -18.84 -21.67 24.89
N ARG A 438 -18.04 -21.32 25.91
CA ARG A 438 -17.79 -19.94 26.32
C ARG A 438 -16.36 -19.48 26.14
N LEU A 439 -15.40 -20.40 26.05
CA LEU A 439 -13.98 -20.05 26.01
C LEU A 439 -13.36 -20.53 24.70
N LEU A 440 -12.87 -19.60 23.91
CA LEU A 440 -12.11 -19.83 22.69
C LEU A 440 -10.67 -19.35 22.90
N LEU A 441 -9.73 -20.24 22.58
CA LEU A 441 -8.29 -19.94 22.52
C LEU A 441 -7.79 -20.06 21.10
N GLU A 442 -6.83 -19.22 20.71
CA GLU A 442 -6.22 -19.26 19.38
C GLU A 442 -4.80 -18.73 19.42
N ALA A 443 -3.95 -19.13 18.48
CA ALA A 443 -2.57 -18.74 18.31
C ALA A 443 -2.20 -18.50 16.86
N GLY A 444 -1.21 -17.67 16.64
CA GLY A 444 -0.64 -17.46 15.32
C GLY A 444 0.83 -17.03 15.35
N PHE A 445 1.60 -17.65 14.49
CA PHE A 445 2.96 -17.23 14.16
C PHE A 445 3.07 -17.10 12.64
N GLY A 446 3.74 -16.07 12.18
CA GLY A 446 3.97 -15.86 10.76
C GLY A 446 5.28 -15.17 10.48
N THR A 447 5.80 -15.46 9.30
CA THR A 447 6.93 -14.74 8.73
C THR A 447 6.56 -14.22 7.36
N TYR A 448 7.00 -13.01 7.07
CA TYR A 448 7.07 -12.48 5.73
C TYR A 448 8.53 -12.13 5.44
N LEU A 449 9.12 -12.79 4.47
CA LEU A 449 10.50 -12.59 4.04
C LEU A 449 10.51 -12.13 2.59
N SER A 450 11.23 -11.07 2.29
CA SER A 450 11.28 -10.51 0.94
C SER A 450 12.62 -9.86 0.65
N GLN A 451 12.94 -9.76 -0.62
CA GLN A 451 14.04 -8.93 -1.11
C GLN A 451 13.49 -7.96 -2.15
N TRP A 452 13.89 -6.71 -2.03
CA TRP A 452 13.45 -5.62 -2.88
C TRP A 452 14.63 -4.85 -3.45
N GLY A 453 14.35 -4.11 -4.53
CA GLY A 453 15.32 -3.40 -5.30
C GLY A 453 15.63 -4.14 -6.59
N GLY A 454 16.64 -3.71 -7.32
CA GLY A 454 17.08 -4.34 -8.55
C GLY A 454 18.60 -4.31 -8.67
N THR A 455 19.12 -5.37 -9.21
CA THR A 455 20.52 -5.50 -9.60
C THR A 455 20.71 -4.96 -11.02
N GLU A 456 21.93 -4.95 -11.52
CA GLU A 456 22.22 -4.71 -12.93
C GLU A 456 21.56 -5.77 -13.82
N GLN A 457 21.22 -5.39 -15.03
CA GLN A 457 20.67 -6.29 -16.02
C GLN A 457 21.69 -7.37 -16.40
N PRO A 458 21.31 -8.66 -16.42
CA PRO A 458 22.23 -9.75 -16.79
C PRO A 458 22.87 -9.52 -18.16
N GLY A 459 24.18 -9.81 -18.28
CA GLY A 459 24.95 -9.64 -19.51
C GLY A 459 25.39 -8.21 -19.83
N GLY A 460 25.09 -7.25 -18.95
CA GLY A 460 25.48 -5.85 -19.17
C GLY A 460 26.87 -5.48 -18.65
N PRO A 461 27.59 -4.56 -19.31
CA PRO A 461 28.86 -4.01 -18.82
C PRO A 461 28.64 -2.91 -17.77
N LEU A 462 27.51 -2.87 -17.11
CA LEU A 462 26.97 -1.71 -16.39
C LEU A 462 27.82 -1.29 -15.20
N THR A 463 28.47 -2.22 -14.53
CA THR A 463 29.33 -1.89 -13.39
C THR A 463 30.58 -1.09 -13.80
N SER A 464 31.01 -1.17 -15.06
CA SER A 464 32.15 -0.40 -15.60
C SER A 464 31.77 0.97 -16.20
N LEU A 465 30.49 1.20 -16.50
CA LEU A 465 30.01 2.43 -17.11
C LEU A 465 29.60 3.45 -16.04
N VAL A 466 30.07 4.69 -16.18
CA VAL A 466 29.63 5.80 -15.33
C VAL A 466 28.22 6.20 -15.72
N ARG A 467 27.36 6.39 -14.74
CA ARG A 467 26.00 6.89 -14.92
C ARG A 467 26.03 8.35 -15.34
N MET A 468 25.20 8.69 -16.32
CA MET A 468 25.07 10.03 -16.86
C MET A 468 23.70 10.61 -16.56
N THR A 469 23.64 11.91 -16.24
CA THR A 469 22.40 12.68 -16.14
C THR A 469 22.48 13.93 -17.01
N GLU A 470 21.62 14.03 -18.02
CA GLU A 470 21.47 15.20 -18.87
C GLU A 470 20.53 16.22 -18.25
N GLN A 471 20.98 17.43 -17.97
CA GLN A 471 20.12 18.49 -17.41
C GLN A 471 19.13 19.04 -18.44
N CYS A 472 19.58 19.25 -19.67
CA CYS A 472 18.78 19.81 -20.77
C CYS A 472 18.06 21.10 -20.37
N THR A 473 18.84 22.10 -19.92
CA THR A 473 18.25 23.36 -19.45
C THR A 473 17.71 24.25 -20.57
N VAL A 474 18.10 24.01 -21.81
CA VAL A 474 17.60 24.71 -23.01
C VAL A 474 17.17 23.64 -24.01
N THR A 475 17.91 23.43 -25.07
CA THR A 475 17.75 22.35 -26.03
C THR A 475 18.95 21.42 -25.97
N CYS A 476 18.72 20.11 -25.89
CA CYS A 476 19.76 19.12 -25.85
C CYS A 476 19.53 18.06 -26.95
N ALA A 477 19.47 18.53 -28.20
CA ALA A 477 19.19 17.68 -29.38
C ALA A 477 20.14 16.49 -29.48
N SER A 478 21.40 16.65 -29.05
CA SER A 478 22.42 15.60 -29.00
C SER A 478 22.09 14.50 -27.98
N ASN A 479 21.17 14.74 -27.04
CA ASN A 479 20.73 13.84 -25.98
C ASN A 479 19.20 13.66 -25.92
N GLY A 480 18.53 13.67 -27.05
CA GLY A 480 17.12 13.34 -27.20
C GLY A 480 16.13 14.38 -26.68
N ASN A 481 16.56 15.57 -26.27
CA ASN A 481 15.73 16.64 -25.73
C ASN A 481 14.92 16.26 -24.48
N ILE A 482 15.41 15.36 -23.65
CA ILE A 482 14.73 14.89 -22.45
C ILE A 482 15.40 15.49 -21.21
N PRO A 483 14.76 16.42 -20.48
CA PRO A 483 15.31 17.01 -19.26
C PRO A 483 15.49 15.98 -18.15
N ASN A 484 16.62 16.05 -17.45
CA ASN A 484 17.01 15.16 -16.38
C ASN A 484 17.07 13.67 -16.79
N LEU A 485 17.37 13.42 -18.07
CA LEU A 485 17.52 12.07 -18.59
C LEU A 485 18.72 11.38 -17.93
N THR A 486 18.48 10.22 -17.32
CA THR A 486 19.53 9.33 -16.82
C THR A 486 19.76 8.21 -17.83
N TYR A 487 21.03 7.91 -18.15
CA TYR A 487 21.40 6.90 -19.12
C TYR A 487 22.79 6.31 -18.82
N ARG A 488 23.23 5.33 -19.60
CA ARG A 488 24.47 4.53 -19.52
C ARG A 488 24.51 3.52 -18.39
N SER A 489 24.28 3.92 -17.16
CA SER A 489 24.28 3.05 -15.98
C SER A 489 23.23 3.49 -14.97
N GLY A 490 22.94 2.62 -14.00
CA GLY A 490 21.94 2.84 -12.97
C GLY A 490 22.51 2.96 -11.55
N LEU A 491 21.62 3.18 -10.62
CA LEU A 491 21.82 2.95 -9.20
C LEU A 491 21.17 1.62 -8.86
N PHE A 492 21.94 0.69 -8.33
CA PHE A 492 21.48 -0.64 -8.00
C PHE A 492 21.27 -0.76 -6.50
N ARG A 493 20.23 -1.50 -6.13
CA ARG A 493 19.90 -1.69 -4.74
C ARG A 493 19.23 -3.03 -4.54
N HIS A 494 19.61 -3.73 -3.50
CA HIS A 494 18.81 -4.82 -2.97
C HIS A 494 18.67 -4.67 -1.45
N SER A 495 17.50 -5.00 -0.95
CA SER A 495 17.20 -4.89 0.46
C SER A 495 16.52 -6.17 0.92
N PHE A 496 17.08 -6.81 1.91
CA PHE A 496 16.41 -7.91 2.59
C PHE A 496 15.47 -7.33 3.65
N GLN A 497 14.24 -7.84 3.67
CA GLN A 497 13.22 -7.46 4.62
C GLN A 497 12.60 -8.70 5.23
N GLY A 498 12.52 -8.71 6.53
CA GLY A 498 11.89 -9.78 7.27
C GLY A 498 10.92 -9.22 8.32
N VAL A 499 9.74 -9.80 8.42
CA VAL A 499 8.80 -9.54 9.50
C VAL A 499 8.43 -10.88 10.11
N LEU A 500 8.74 -11.03 11.38
CA LEU A 500 8.30 -12.15 12.20
C LEU A 500 7.19 -11.61 13.09
N SER A 501 6.00 -12.18 13.01
CA SER A 501 4.84 -11.79 13.77
C SER A 501 4.29 -12.96 14.58
N TRP A 502 3.87 -12.67 15.79
CA TRP A 502 3.14 -13.63 16.61
C TRP A 502 2.07 -12.94 17.41
N ARG A 503 1.08 -13.69 17.73
CA ARG A 503 -0.06 -13.19 18.45
C ARG A 503 -0.67 -14.27 19.35
N GLY A 504 -1.33 -13.81 20.37
CA GLY A 504 -1.99 -14.59 21.34
C GLY A 504 -3.23 -13.88 21.97
N ALA A 505 -4.46 -14.49 22.21
CA ALA A 505 -5.57 -13.99 23.06
C ALA A 505 -6.55 -15.10 23.49
N ALA A 506 -7.35 -14.81 24.45
CA ALA A 506 -8.46 -15.61 24.93
C ALA A 506 -9.76 -14.80 24.78
N SER A 507 -10.81 -15.44 24.26
CA SER A 507 -12.13 -14.85 24.18
C SER A 507 -13.08 -15.59 25.08
N TYR A 508 -13.72 -14.88 26.00
CA TYR A 508 -14.78 -15.40 26.85
C TYR A 508 -16.12 -14.81 26.41
N VAL A 509 -17.01 -15.68 25.95
CA VAL A 509 -18.26 -15.29 25.31
C VAL A 509 -19.44 -15.83 26.11
N THR A 510 -20.39 -14.94 26.39
CA THR A 510 -21.72 -15.27 26.90
C THR A 510 -22.80 -14.81 25.92
N GLY A 511 -24.06 -14.96 26.19
CA GLY A 511 -25.13 -14.42 25.35
C GLY A 511 -25.01 -12.88 25.16
N ARG A 512 -24.64 -12.16 26.23
CA ARG A 512 -24.57 -10.68 26.23
C ARG A 512 -23.19 -10.06 26.18
N GLN A 513 -22.16 -10.80 26.59
CA GLN A 513 -20.80 -10.27 26.74
C GLN A 513 -19.80 -11.07 25.92
N SER A 514 -18.82 -10.38 25.39
CA SER A 514 -17.68 -10.98 24.72
C SER A 514 -16.41 -10.22 25.10
N LEU A 515 -15.71 -10.74 26.10
CA LEU A 515 -14.42 -10.23 26.53
C LEU A 515 -13.31 -10.92 25.75
N LYS A 516 -12.40 -10.14 25.18
CA LYS A 516 -11.19 -10.64 24.53
C LYS A 516 -9.97 -9.94 25.10
N VAL A 517 -9.00 -10.74 25.53
CA VAL A 517 -7.69 -10.26 25.95
C VAL A 517 -6.62 -10.85 25.03
N GLY A 518 -5.58 -10.10 24.70
CA GLY A 518 -4.59 -10.62 23.78
C GLY A 518 -3.24 -9.90 23.81
N TYR A 519 -2.30 -10.57 23.17
CA TYR A 519 -0.94 -10.13 22.97
C TYR A 519 -0.57 -10.23 21.48
N GLN A 520 0.13 -9.25 20.96
CA GLN A 520 0.67 -9.23 19.60
C GLN A 520 2.09 -8.70 19.63
N ALA A 521 2.95 -9.25 18.79
CA ALA A 521 4.30 -8.69 18.64
C ALA A 521 4.83 -8.90 17.21
N GLU A 522 5.75 -8.03 16.82
CA GLU A 522 6.49 -8.15 15.58
C GLU A 522 7.98 -7.91 15.83
N HIS A 523 8.81 -8.63 15.13
CA HIS A 523 10.22 -8.33 14.98
C HIS A 523 10.51 -8.13 13.50
N GLN A 524 11.03 -6.94 13.17
CA GLN A 524 11.26 -6.52 11.81
C GLN A 524 12.76 -6.40 11.54
N ILE A 525 13.16 -6.87 10.37
CA ILE A 525 14.52 -6.87 9.85
C ILE A 525 14.50 -6.06 8.57
N ALA A 526 15.38 -5.08 8.44
CA ALA A 526 15.60 -4.34 7.21
C ALA A 526 17.10 -4.15 7.01
N ASP A 527 17.64 -4.84 6.00
CA ASP A 527 19.03 -4.77 5.61
C ASP A 527 19.09 -4.29 4.15
N GLY A 528 19.62 -3.08 3.94
CA GLY A 528 19.67 -2.42 2.64
C GLY A 528 21.11 -2.34 2.14
N PHE A 529 21.29 -2.75 0.88
CA PHE A 529 22.55 -2.65 0.17
C PHE A 529 22.34 -1.85 -1.11
N SER A 530 23.20 -0.84 -1.35
CA SER A 530 23.15 -0.03 -2.57
C SER A 530 24.54 0.08 -3.16
N TYR A 531 24.62 0.06 -4.49
CA TYR A 531 25.88 0.21 -5.21
C TYR A 531 25.67 0.88 -6.57
N THR A 532 26.74 1.43 -7.09
CA THR A 532 26.78 2.02 -8.43
C THR A 532 27.85 1.29 -9.27
N ASN A 533 28.41 1.98 -10.26
CA ASN A 533 29.53 1.47 -11.05
C ASN A 533 30.82 1.34 -10.22
N THR A 534 31.80 0.60 -10.76
CA THR A 534 33.11 0.37 -10.12
C THR A 534 33.99 1.60 -10.03
N GLN A 535 33.64 2.67 -10.74
CA GLN A 535 34.32 3.96 -10.62
C GLN A 535 33.87 4.76 -9.40
N PHE A 536 32.71 4.44 -8.81
CA PHE A 536 32.09 5.21 -7.74
C PHE A 536 31.81 6.66 -8.12
N LEU A 537 31.56 6.90 -9.42
CA LEU A 537 31.33 8.22 -10.00
C LEU A 537 29.99 8.26 -10.73
N ASP A 538 29.37 9.44 -10.72
CA ASP A 538 28.29 9.80 -11.62
C ASP A 538 28.63 11.15 -12.28
N PHE A 539 28.26 11.32 -13.53
CA PHE A 539 28.48 12.57 -14.25
C PHE A 539 27.16 13.24 -14.59
N ARG A 540 27.15 14.55 -14.50
CA ARG A 540 26.07 15.38 -14.97
C ARG A 540 26.58 16.24 -16.14
N VAL A 541 25.76 16.27 -17.18
CA VAL A 541 26.03 17.05 -18.38
C VAL A 541 24.89 18.03 -18.66
N ASN A 542 25.16 19.09 -19.40
CA ASN A 542 24.16 19.98 -19.95
C ASN A 542 24.39 20.12 -21.46
N ASN A 543 23.44 19.65 -22.24
CA ASN A 543 23.57 19.50 -23.70
C ASN A 543 24.83 18.70 -24.08
N GLY A 544 25.08 17.60 -23.39
CA GLY A 544 26.21 16.71 -23.61
C GLY A 544 27.56 17.22 -23.06
N VAL A 545 27.62 18.43 -22.49
CA VAL A 545 28.86 18.99 -21.93
C VAL A 545 28.91 18.74 -20.43
N PRO A 546 29.96 18.07 -19.92
CA PRO A 546 30.13 17.82 -18.49
C PRO A 546 30.18 19.14 -17.68
N ASN A 547 29.44 19.14 -16.57
CA ASN A 547 29.43 20.30 -15.66
C ASN A 547 29.50 19.94 -14.18
N GLN A 548 29.35 18.65 -13.85
CA GLN A 548 29.47 18.16 -12.48
C GLN A 548 29.89 16.71 -12.47
N LEU A 549 30.73 16.33 -11.55
CA LEU A 549 30.95 14.96 -11.14
C LEU A 549 30.50 14.74 -9.70
N THR A 550 30.01 13.54 -9.42
CA THR A 550 29.59 13.08 -8.09
C THR A 550 30.48 11.93 -7.67
N GLN A 551 31.04 12.00 -6.49
CA GLN A 551 31.81 10.95 -5.85
C GLN A 551 30.90 10.21 -4.86
N ASN A 552 30.94 8.89 -4.87
CA ASN A 552 30.09 8.05 -4.03
C ASN A 552 30.92 7.13 -3.15
N ILE A 553 30.45 6.91 -1.92
CA ILE A 553 30.84 5.84 -1.04
C ILE A 553 29.59 4.98 -0.87
N ASN A 554 29.57 3.80 -1.47
CA ASN A 554 28.42 2.90 -1.45
C ASN A 554 28.93 1.46 -1.41
N ALA A 555 28.12 0.46 -1.78
CA ALA A 555 28.47 -0.94 -1.69
C ALA A 555 28.72 -1.40 -0.25
N PHE A 556 27.89 -0.97 0.69
CA PHE A 556 27.85 -1.46 2.07
C PHE A 556 26.41 -1.70 2.52
N GLU A 557 26.26 -2.50 3.56
CA GLU A 557 24.97 -2.90 4.08
C GLU A 557 24.56 -2.04 5.29
N GLN A 558 23.39 -1.41 5.19
CA GLN A 558 22.76 -0.70 6.32
C GLN A 558 21.72 -1.60 6.98
N LYS A 559 21.86 -1.82 8.28
CA LYS A 559 21.03 -2.76 9.05
C LYS A 559 20.15 -2.03 10.05
N SER A 560 18.88 -2.40 10.09
CA SER A 560 17.92 -1.89 11.06
C SER A 560 17.06 -3.01 11.62
N ARG A 561 16.72 -2.92 12.91
CA ARG A 561 15.84 -3.83 13.62
C ARG A 561 14.79 -3.04 14.39
N VAL A 562 13.55 -3.43 14.24
CA VAL A 562 12.43 -2.84 14.98
C VAL A 562 11.66 -3.95 15.66
N ARG A 563 11.27 -3.74 16.91
CA ARG A 563 10.41 -4.64 17.64
C ARG A 563 9.30 -3.86 18.32
N PHE A 564 8.10 -4.40 18.29
CA PHE A 564 7.06 -3.97 19.19
C PHE A 564 6.39 -5.16 19.87
N ASP A 565 5.89 -4.92 21.07
CA ASP A 565 5.09 -5.82 21.87
C ASP A 565 3.82 -5.09 22.28
N ALA A 566 2.66 -5.71 22.13
CA ALA A 566 1.38 -5.08 22.38
C ALA A 566 0.45 -5.97 23.20
N PHE A 567 -0.20 -5.40 24.21
CA PHE A 567 -1.23 -6.03 25.01
C PHE A 567 -2.56 -5.31 24.79
N TYR A 568 -3.65 -6.04 24.73
CA TYR A 568 -4.97 -5.42 24.61
C TYR A 568 -6.03 -6.22 25.35
N ALA A 569 -7.06 -5.49 25.80
CA ALA A 569 -8.31 -6.01 26.27
C ALA A 569 -9.45 -5.29 25.57
N GLN A 570 -10.45 -6.04 25.13
CA GLN A 570 -11.65 -5.47 24.52
C GLN A 570 -12.90 -6.20 24.99
N GLU A 571 -13.95 -5.44 25.18
CA GLU A 571 -15.25 -5.92 25.63
C GLU A 571 -16.33 -5.47 24.65
N GLN A 572 -17.23 -6.40 24.34
CA GLN A 572 -18.49 -6.12 23.67
C GLN A 572 -19.63 -6.52 24.59
N TRP A 573 -20.49 -5.58 24.92
CA TRP A 573 -21.61 -5.78 25.82
C TRP A 573 -22.92 -5.38 25.15
N THR A 574 -23.82 -6.36 24.91
CA THR A 574 -25.12 -6.16 24.28
C THR A 574 -26.20 -5.99 25.35
N LEU A 575 -26.78 -4.81 25.41
CA LEU A 575 -27.82 -4.39 26.34
C LEU A 575 -29.14 -4.17 25.58
N GLY A 576 -29.89 -5.23 25.36
CA GLY A 576 -31.10 -5.17 24.55
C GLY A 576 -30.83 -4.74 23.11
N ARG A 577 -31.13 -3.49 22.76
CA ARG A 577 -30.93 -2.93 21.39
C ARG A 577 -29.62 -2.19 21.23
N VAL A 578 -28.87 -2.00 22.30
CA VAL A 578 -27.62 -1.26 22.28
C VAL A 578 -26.46 -2.18 22.55
N THR A 579 -25.46 -2.14 21.71
CA THR A 579 -24.17 -2.82 21.92
C THR A 579 -23.10 -1.78 22.18
N VAL A 580 -22.48 -1.85 23.36
CA VAL A 580 -21.35 -1.01 23.75
C VAL A 580 -20.05 -1.80 23.51
N LEU A 581 -19.09 -1.18 22.87
CA LEU A 581 -17.77 -1.75 22.61
C LEU A 581 -16.70 -0.85 23.24
N GLY A 582 -15.76 -1.46 23.95
CA GLY A 582 -14.64 -0.76 24.56
C GLY A 582 -13.36 -1.56 24.40
N ALA A 583 -12.23 -0.88 24.20
CA ALA A 583 -10.94 -1.52 24.14
C ALA A 583 -9.85 -0.61 24.70
N LEU A 584 -8.88 -1.22 25.34
CA LEU A 584 -7.63 -0.59 25.74
C LEU A 584 -6.47 -1.39 25.16
N ARG A 585 -5.58 -0.71 24.45
CA ARG A 585 -4.38 -1.30 23.89
C ARG A 585 -3.15 -0.57 24.41
N PHE A 586 -2.13 -1.32 24.82
CA PHE A 586 -0.83 -0.81 25.19
C PHE A 586 0.22 -1.36 24.24
N ASP A 587 1.00 -0.48 23.59
CA ASP A 587 2.12 -0.83 22.73
C ASP A 587 3.44 -0.39 23.39
N TYR A 588 4.46 -1.26 23.27
CA TYR A 588 5.84 -0.97 23.59
C TYR A 588 6.71 -1.21 22.36
N ALA A 589 7.30 -0.16 21.80
CA ALA A 589 8.09 -0.26 20.57
C ALA A 589 9.53 0.24 20.77
N ARG A 590 10.49 -0.45 20.14
CA ARG A 590 11.93 -0.17 20.22
C ARG A 590 12.64 -0.52 18.93
N SER A 591 13.83 0.08 18.71
CA SER A 591 14.70 -0.26 17.58
C SER A 591 16.16 -0.35 18.00
N TYR A 592 16.96 -1.03 17.20
CA TYR A 592 18.41 -1.08 17.35
C TYR A 592 19.07 -1.37 15.99
N PHE A 593 20.35 -1.07 15.91
CA PHE A 593 21.19 -1.31 14.74
C PHE A 593 22.26 -2.34 15.12
N PRO A 594 22.31 -3.50 14.44
CA PRO A 594 23.40 -4.44 14.60
C PRO A 594 24.74 -3.81 14.21
N GLU A 595 25.84 -4.49 14.52
CA GLU A 595 27.13 -4.09 14.00
C GLU A 595 27.13 -4.04 12.47
N GLN A 596 27.73 -2.99 11.91
CA GLN A 596 27.76 -2.70 10.47
C GLN A 596 29.16 -2.22 10.10
N THR A 597 29.67 -2.68 8.97
CA THR A 597 30.97 -2.26 8.45
C THR A 597 30.84 -1.69 7.06
N VAL A 598 31.35 -0.48 6.84
CA VAL A 598 31.59 0.09 5.53
C VAL A 598 32.99 -0.33 5.10
N PRO A 599 33.15 -1.15 4.06
CA PRO A 599 34.45 -1.62 3.61
C PRO A 599 35.28 -0.49 3.00
N ALA A 600 36.60 -0.68 3.01
CA ALA A 600 37.48 0.20 2.26
C ALA A 600 37.15 0.15 0.77
N GLN A 601 37.13 1.31 0.12
CA GLN A 601 36.80 1.47 -1.30
C GLN A 601 37.48 2.73 -1.86
N ARG A 602 37.30 3.04 -3.14
CA ARG A 602 38.04 4.10 -3.84
C ARG A 602 38.15 5.42 -3.06
N PHE A 603 37.06 5.89 -2.47
CA PHE A 603 36.99 7.17 -1.73
C PHE A 603 36.95 6.99 -0.21
N LEU A 604 37.15 5.78 0.28
CA LEU A 604 37.25 5.46 1.69
C LEU A 604 38.43 4.49 1.90
N PRO A 605 39.65 4.99 2.12
CA PRO A 605 40.86 4.15 2.17
C PRO A 605 40.89 3.11 3.29
N ALA A 606 40.17 3.39 4.38
CA ALA A 606 40.07 2.48 5.51
C ALA A 606 38.60 2.11 5.80
N SER A 607 38.37 0.87 6.22
CA SER A 607 37.02 0.44 6.63
C SER A 607 36.58 1.13 7.92
N ILE A 608 35.29 1.39 8.04
CA ILE A 608 34.68 1.95 9.26
C ILE A 608 33.69 0.91 9.81
N THR A 609 33.84 0.56 11.09
CA THR A 609 32.92 -0.34 11.78
C THR A 609 32.12 0.42 12.82
N TYR A 610 30.81 0.34 12.70
CA TYR A 610 29.85 0.88 13.65
C TYR A 610 29.37 -0.24 14.55
N HIS A 611 29.67 -0.16 15.84
CA HIS A 611 29.20 -1.13 16.80
C HIS A 611 27.69 -1.06 17.00
N ARG A 612 27.13 -2.14 17.56
CA ARG A 612 25.71 -2.17 17.87
C ARG A 612 25.28 -0.94 18.67
N THR A 613 24.21 -0.30 18.20
CA THR A 613 23.66 0.93 18.80
C THR A 613 22.16 0.79 18.95
N ASP A 614 21.59 1.26 20.05
CA ASP A 614 20.15 1.34 20.23
C ASP A 614 19.61 2.61 19.54
N GLY A 615 18.45 2.48 18.91
CA GLY A 615 17.68 3.58 18.33
C GLY A 615 16.59 4.06 19.30
N VAL A 616 15.32 3.84 18.95
CA VAL A 616 14.20 4.04 19.87
C VAL A 616 14.32 3.06 21.02
N THR A 617 14.44 3.55 22.23
CA THR A 617 14.64 2.74 23.43
C THR A 617 13.33 2.32 24.09
N GLY A 618 12.23 3.05 23.84
CA GLY A 618 10.94 2.64 24.40
C GLY A 618 9.79 3.63 24.20
N TYR A 619 9.05 3.51 23.12
CA TYR A 619 7.73 4.14 23.03
C TYR A 619 6.72 3.34 23.83
N LYS A 620 5.93 4.03 24.63
CA LYS A 620 4.87 3.50 25.49
C LYS A 620 3.57 4.19 25.11
N ASP A 621 2.70 3.46 24.42
CA ASP A 621 1.49 4.06 23.88
C ASP A 621 0.25 3.37 24.45
N LEU A 622 -0.58 4.15 25.11
CA LEU A 622 -1.88 3.72 25.58
C LEU A 622 -2.97 4.26 24.64
N MET A 623 -3.77 3.35 24.10
CA MET A 623 -4.73 3.62 23.03
C MET A 623 -6.13 3.18 23.44
N PRO A 624 -6.95 4.07 24.01
CA PRO A 624 -8.37 3.82 24.25
C PRO A 624 -9.13 3.85 22.92
N ARG A 625 -10.06 2.91 22.77
CA ARG A 625 -10.94 2.79 21.60
C ARG A 625 -12.30 2.31 22.04
N GLY A 626 -13.35 2.71 21.36
CA GLY A 626 -14.68 2.22 21.69
C GLY A 626 -15.75 2.74 20.76
N GLY A 627 -16.97 2.34 21.03
CA GLY A 627 -18.12 2.79 20.29
C GLY A 627 -19.42 2.16 20.73
N VAL A 628 -20.48 2.55 20.07
CA VAL A 628 -21.84 2.12 20.33
C VAL A 628 -22.51 1.79 19.01
N ALA A 629 -23.14 0.62 18.94
CA ALA A 629 -24.04 0.25 17.87
C ALA A 629 -25.46 0.11 18.45
N TRP A 630 -26.43 0.80 17.83
CA TRP A 630 -27.81 0.85 18.29
C TRP A 630 -28.76 0.37 17.21
N ASP A 631 -29.44 -0.77 17.46
CA ASP A 631 -30.59 -1.20 16.68
C ASP A 631 -31.82 -0.38 17.06
N VAL A 632 -32.10 0.68 16.31
CA VAL A 632 -33.06 1.74 16.67
C VAL A 632 -34.45 1.16 16.96
N PHE A 633 -34.94 0.24 16.13
CA PHE A 633 -36.26 -0.34 16.21
C PHE A 633 -36.30 -1.76 16.78
N GLY A 634 -35.14 -2.38 17.02
CA GLY A 634 -35.04 -3.76 17.47
C GLY A 634 -35.39 -4.80 16.39
N THR A 635 -35.42 -4.38 15.13
CA THR A 635 -35.77 -5.22 13.98
C THR A 635 -34.54 -5.72 13.21
N GLY A 636 -33.34 -5.27 13.57
CA GLY A 636 -32.10 -5.54 12.84
C GLY A 636 -32.00 -4.86 11.47
N LYS A 637 -32.92 -3.91 11.17
CA LYS A 637 -33.00 -3.23 9.87
C LYS A 637 -32.41 -1.82 9.87
N THR A 638 -32.26 -1.19 11.05
CA THR A 638 -31.72 0.16 11.21
C THR A 638 -30.69 0.18 12.33
N SER A 639 -29.46 0.51 12.00
CA SER A 639 -28.37 0.63 12.97
C SER A 639 -27.74 2.01 12.92
N ILE A 640 -27.59 2.65 14.10
CA ILE A 640 -26.75 3.81 14.28
C ILE A 640 -25.47 3.37 14.96
N LYS A 641 -24.33 3.75 14.40
CA LYS A 641 -23.00 3.37 14.89
C LYS A 641 -22.20 4.63 15.18
N ILE A 642 -21.54 4.63 16.34
CA ILE A 642 -20.61 5.69 16.74
C ILE A 642 -19.32 5.00 17.17
N ASN A 643 -18.19 5.47 16.69
CA ASN A 643 -16.88 4.99 17.14
C ASN A 643 -15.92 6.14 17.38
N ALA A 644 -15.00 5.96 18.31
CA ALA A 644 -13.88 6.84 18.58
C ALA A 644 -12.68 6.05 19.03
N GLY A 645 -11.48 6.46 18.63
CA GLY A 645 -10.29 5.74 19.04
C GLY A 645 -8.99 6.47 18.74
N LYS A 646 -7.99 6.22 19.59
CA LYS A 646 -6.61 6.63 19.38
C LYS A 646 -5.85 5.51 18.69
N TYR A 647 -5.07 5.88 17.68
CA TYR A 647 -4.19 4.99 16.96
C TYR A 647 -2.80 5.61 16.87
N VAL A 648 -1.79 4.80 16.66
CA VAL A 648 -0.41 5.27 16.47
C VAL A 648 0.11 4.79 15.12
N GLN A 649 1.06 5.53 14.58
CA GLN A 649 1.76 5.09 13.39
C GLN A 649 2.45 3.75 13.64
N ASN A 650 2.48 2.91 12.63
CA ASN A 650 3.09 1.61 12.74
C ASN A 650 4.56 1.70 13.18
N ALA A 651 5.00 0.77 14.01
CA ALA A 651 6.41 0.55 14.26
C ALA A 651 7.02 -0.13 13.02
N ASN A 652 7.93 0.55 12.34
CA ASN A 652 8.59 0.06 11.13
C ASN A 652 9.98 0.68 11.00
N SER A 653 10.76 0.23 10.02
CA SER A 653 12.10 0.74 9.75
C SER A 653 12.09 2.11 9.04
N GLY A 654 11.34 3.07 9.55
CA GLY A 654 11.27 4.45 9.06
C GLY A 654 11.29 5.46 10.20
N LEU A 655 11.38 6.74 9.85
CA LEU A 655 11.36 7.86 10.79
C LEU A 655 12.34 7.69 11.97
N SER A 656 11.88 7.97 13.19
CA SER A 656 12.69 7.90 14.40
C SER A 656 13.31 6.52 14.67
N TYR A 657 12.72 5.44 14.14
CA TYR A 657 13.25 4.09 14.34
C TYR A 657 14.58 3.84 13.63
N THR A 658 14.87 4.56 12.55
CA THR A 658 16.09 4.40 11.74
C THR A 658 16.96 5.65 11.66
N ALA A 659 16.43 6.80 12.02
CA ALA A 659 17.13 8.07 11.90
C ALA A 659 18.45 8.15 12.70
N SER A 660 18.54 7.38 13.81
CA SER A 660 19.76 7.29 14.63
C SER A 660 20.74 6.18 14.20
N ASN A 661 20.54 5.56 13.01
CA ASN A 661 21.48 4.55 12.50
C ASN A 661 22.88 5.16 12.37
N PRO A 662 23.90 4.64 13.08
CA PRO A 662 25.22 5.24 13.08
C PRO A 662 25.89 5.25 11.70
N SER A 663 25.62 4.28 10.82
CA SER A 663 26.14 4.29 9.45
C SER A 663 25.55 5.41 8.58
N GLY A 664 24.40 5.97 8.95
CA GLY A 664 23.83 7.15 8.32
C GLY A 664 24.58 8.47 8.61
N ARG A 665 25.55 8.45 9.52
CA ARG A 665 26.41 9.60 9.82
C ARG A 665 27.55 9.78 8.80
N LEU A 666 27.90 8.71 8.09
CA LEU A 666 28.91 8.77 7.06
C LEU A 666 28.45 9.65 5.89
N THR A 667 29.22 10.65 5.54
CA THR A 667 28.99 11.46 4.34
C THR A 667 29.39 10.62 3.11
N THR A 668 28.40 10.06 2.44
CA THR A 668 28.58 9.06 1.39
C THR A 668 28.56 9.63 -0.03
N THR A 669 28.20 10.90 -0.19
CA THR A 669 28.09 11.54 -1.50
C THR A 669 28.61 12.95 -1.44
N ALA A 670 29.43 13.32 -2.43
CA ALA A 670 29.85 14.69 -2.62
C ALA A 670 29.98 15.02 -4.11
N THR A 671 29.77 16.29 -4.45
CA THR A 671 29.80 16.76 -5.83
C THR A 671 30.93 17.78 -6.05
N ARG A 672 31.34 17.92 -7.31
CA ARG A 672 32.23 18.98 -7.76
C ARG A 672 31.70 19.58 -9.06
N THR A 673 31.76 20.89 -9.23
CA THR A 673 31.70 21.46 -10.57
C THR A 673 32.92 20.95 -11.33
N TRP A 674 32.69 20.48 -12.54
CA TRP A 674 33.72 19.87 -13.37
C TRP A 674 33.64 20.36 -14.79
N THR A 675 34.76 20.92 -15.29
CA THR A 675 34.93 21.28 -16.69
C THR A 675 35.95 20.32 -17.27
N ASP A 676 35.46 19.40 -18.09
CA ASP A 676 36.20 18.33 -18.73
C ASP A 676 36.94 18.87 -19.98
N ASN A 677 38.11 18.36 -20.27
CA ASN A 677 38.89 18.66 -21.48
C ASN A 677 38.34 17.96 -22.75
N GLY A 678 37.24 17.24 -22.67
CA GLY A 678 36.58 16.56 -23.78
C GLY A 678 36.78 15.02 -23.78
N ASN A 679 37.51 14.49 -22.79
CA ASN A 679 37.81 13.04 -22.71
C ASN A 679 36.89 12.25 -21.77
N PHE A 680 36.04 12.90 -21.01
CA PHE A 680 35.13 12.32 -20.00
C PHE A 680 35.85 11.48 -18.92
N THR A 681 37.11 11.79 -18.66
CA THR A 681 37.93 11.15 -17.64
C THR A 681 38.49 12.21 -16.71
N PRO A 682 38.06 12.28 -15.43
CA PRO A 682 38.59 13.31 -14.53
C PRO A 682 40.06 13.13 -14.28
N ASP A 683 40.87 14.16 -14.64
CA ASP A 683 42.32 14.22 -14.42
C ASP A 683 42.69 14.86 -13.07
N CYS A 684 41.74 15.33 -12.31
CA CYS A 684 41.96 15.88 -10.97
C CYS A 684 42.23 14.76 -9.94
N ASP A 685 43.04 15.06 -8.93
CA ASP A 685 43.12 14.21 -7.74
C ASP A 685 41.77 14.29 -6.97
N LEU A 686 40.93 13.32 -7.16
CA LEU A 686 39.60 13.26 -6.53
C LEU A 686 39.64 13.03 -5.01
N MET A 687 40.80 12.63 -4.45
CA MET A 687 40.99 12.54 -3.00
C MET A 687 41.35 13.88 -2.36
N ASN A 688 41.84 14.83 -3.12
CA ASN A 688 42.12 16.19 -2.66
C ASN A 688 40.81 17.01 -2.63
N PRO A 689 40.35 17.54 -1.49
CA PRO A 689 39.11 18.31 -1.42
C PRO A 689 39.16 19.70 -2.06
N ALA A 690 40.37 20.26 -2.26
CA ALA A 690 40.53 21.61 -2.79
C ALA A 690 40.20 21.73 -4.28
N ALA A 691 39.95 22.93 -4.73
CA ALA A 691 39.85 23.21 -6.15
C ALA A 691 41.18 22.96 -6.86
N GLN A 692 41.11 22.44 -8.10
CA GLN A 692 42.27 22.15 -8.94
C GLN A 692 42.01 22.64 -10.36
N ASP A 693 42.98 23.35 -10.93
CA ASP A 693 42.91 23.82 -12.31
C ASP A 693 44.09 23.25 -13.09
N ASN A 694 43.85 22.22 -13.87
CA ASN A 694 44.86 21.51 -14.66
C ASN A 694 44.83 21.96 -16.13
N ARG A 695 44.06 22.98 -16.51
CA ARG A 695 43.85 23.41 -17.90
C ARG A 695 45.14 23.92 -18.56
N ALA A 696 46.10 24.39 -17.76
CA ALA A 696 47.40 24.79 -18.30
C ALA A 696 48.21 23.60 -18.87
N SER A 697 47.89 22.36 -18.47
CA SER A 697 48.48 21.13 -18.99
C SER A 697 47.48 20.32 -19.84
N ASP A 698 46.48 20.96 -20.44
CA ASP A 698 45.41 20.33 -21.21
C ASP A 698 44.53 19.39 -20.40
N GLY A 699 44.46 19.61 -19.10
CA GLY A 699 43.64 18.88 -18.17
C GLY A 699 42.37 19.59 -17.78
N ASP A 700 41.71 19.10 -16.71
CA ASP A 700 40.40 19.54 -16.23
C ASP A 700 40.47 20.68 -15.23
N LEU A 701 39.31 21.39 -15.11
CA LEU A 701 39.01 22.24 -13.95
C LEU A 701 38.03 21.52 -13.01
N CYS A 702 38.48 21.23 -11.80
CA CYS A 702 37.63 20.68 -10.73
C CYS A 702 37.48 21.69 -9.61
N ALA A 703 36.27 22.12 -9.32
CA ALA A 703 36.00 22.94 -8.16
C ALA A 703 36.26 22.20 -6.84
N GLN A 704 36.27 22.96 -5.75
CA GLN A 704 36.27 22.36 -4.39
C GLN A 704 35.11 21.40 -4.23
N ILE A 705 35.34 20.34 -3.47
CA ILE A 705 34.28 19.37 -3.12
C ILE A 705 33.15 20.03 -2.32
N SER A 706 31.92 19.64 -2.59
CA SER A 706 30.73 20.24 -1.96
C SER A 706 30.65 20.00 -0.45
N ASP A 707 31.23 18.91 0.03
CA ASP A 707 31.34 18.59 1.47
C ASP A 707 32.72 18.04 1.81
N VAL A 708 33.46 18.79 2.59
CA VAL A 708 34.80 18.41 3.06
C VAL A 708 34.82 17.23 4.05
N ASN A 709 33.64 16.86 4.57
CA ASN A 709 33.47 15.69 5.43
C ASN A 709 33.22 14.40 4.63
N PHE A 710 33.29 14.45 3.31
CA PHE A 710 33.14 13.25 2.47
C PHE A 710 34.07 12.12 2.94
N GLY A 711 33.52 10.93 3.17
CA GLY A 711 34.26 9.79 3.74
C GLY A 711 34.49 9.86 5.25
N ARG A 712 33.86 10.80 5.95
CA ARG A 712 33.97 10.93 7.41
C ARG A 712 32.60 10.96 8.06
N ASP A 713 32.58 10.58 9.32
CA ASP A 713 31.38 10.75 10.15
C ASP A 713 31.08 12.22 10.39
N ARG A 714 29.86 12.59 10.17
CA ARG A 714 29.35 13.94 10.46
C ARG A 714 28.11 13.80 11.36
N PHE A 715 28.21 14.34 12.55
CA PHE A 715 27.07 14.46 13.46
C PHE A 715 26.23 15.67 13.05
N THR A 716 25.51 15.55 11.93
CA THR A 716 24.66 16.63 11.44
C THR A 716 23.27 16.60 12.03
N THR A 717 22.82 15.45 12.49
CA THR A 717 21.46 15.28 13.01
C THR A 717 21.51 14.49 14.31
N THR A 718 20.98 15.09 15.36
CA THR A 718 20.70 14.46 16.64
C THR A 718 19.20 14.30 16.82
N LEU A 719 18.78 13.28 17.57
CA LEU A 719 17.38 13.11 17.93
C LEU A 719 17.16 13.58 19.36
N ASP A 720 16.11 14.37 19.56
CA ASP A 720 15.64 14.71 20.89
C ASP A 720 15.36 13.40 21.67
N PRO A 721 15.84 13.26 22.90
CA PRO A 721 15.51 12.11 23.75
C PRO A 721 14.00 11.82 23.84
N LYS A 722 13.13 12.83 23.69
CA LYS A 722 11.69 12.68 23.63
C LYS A 722 11.24 11.82 22.44
N LEU A 723 11.98 11.84 21.31
CA LEU A 723 11.71 11.00 20.14
C LEU A 723 12.27 9.58 20.26
N LEU A 724 13.05 9.28 21.28
CA LEU A 724 13.64 7.97 21.49
C LEU A 724 12.95 7.18 22.60
N ASN A 725 12.26 7.85 23.49
CA ASN A 725 11.59 7.26 24.62
C ASN A 725 10.43 8.15 25.10
N GLY A 726 9.34 7.56 25.54
CA GLY A 726 8.27 8.33 26.17
C GLY A 726 6.90 7.67 26.11
N TRP A 727 5.95 8.32 26.81
CA TRP A 727 4.55 7.97 26.79
C TRP A 727 3.82 8.80 25.73
N SER A 728 3.17 8.13 24.80
CA SER A 728 2.34 8.77 23.75
C SER A 728 3.08 9.82 22.92
N THR A 729 4.40 9.65 22.71
CA THR A 729 5.22 10.54 21.87
C THR A 729 5.29 10.11 20.41
N ARG A 730 4.98 8.85 20.13
CA ARG A 730 4.96 8.31 18.76
C ARG A 730 3.91 9.06 17.91
N PRO A 731 4.19 9.40 16.64
CA PRO A 731 3.20 9.94 15.73
C PRO A 731 1.96 9.06 15.70
N GLY A 732 0.81 9.66 15.73
CA GLY A 732 -0.46 8.94 15.80
C GLY A 732 -1.62 9.75 15.26
N ASP A 733 -2.82 9.28 15.51
CA ASP A 733 -4.05 9.94 15.14
C ASP A 733 -5.22 9.56 16.05
N TRP A 734 -6.19 10.44 16.11
CA TRP A 734 -7.51 10.16 16.62
C TRP A 734 -8.50 10.05 15.47
N GLN A 735 -9.39 9.09 15.59
CA GLN A 735 -10.45 8.85 14.61
C GLN A 735 -11.79 8.88 15.31
N TYR A 736 -12.76 9.47 14.66
CA TYR A 736 -14.14 9.50 15.08
C TYR A 736 -15.04 9.18 13.88
N GLY A 737 -16.03 8.34 14.07
CA GLY A 737 -16.97 7.97 13.01
C GLY A 737 -18.39 7.87 13.56
N VAL A 738 -19.34 8.35 12.74
CA VAL A 738 -20.78 8.14 12.95
C VAL A 738 -21.37 7.62 11.66
N SER A 739 -22.14 6.53 11.70
CA SER A 739 -22.87 6.07 10.53
C SER A 739 -24.27 5.57 10.86
N VAL A 740 -25.12 5.64 9.86
CA VAL A 740 -26.47 5.07 9.87
C VAL A 740 -26.55 4.04 8.75
N GLN A 741 -26.84 2.80 9.12
CA GLN A 741 -27.15 1.74 8.18
C GLN A 741 -28.64 1.45 8.19
N GLN A 742 -29.25 1.38 7.01
CA GLN A 742 -30.67 1.12 6.84
C GLN A 742 -30.94 0.08 5.78
N GLN A 743 -31.64 -0.98 6.10
CA GLN A 743 -32.25 -1.86 5.11
C GLN A 743 -33.49 -1.18 4.54
N VAL A 744 -33.40 -0.71 3.30
CA VAL A 744 -34.47 0.03 2.61
C VAL A 744 -35.44 -0.87 1.89
N LEU A 745 -34.97 -2.01 1.40
CA LEU A 745 -35.73 -3.09 0.80
C LEU A 745 -35.19 -4.45 1.27
N PRO A 746 -35.93 -5.54 1.14
CA PRO A 746 -35.37 -6.87 1.40
C PRO A 746 -34.04 -7.06 0.66
N ARG A 747 -32.99 -7.40 1.40
CA ARG A 747 -31.62 -7.59 0.88
C ARG A 747 -31.01 -6.37 0.19
N VAL A 748 -31.49 -5.14 0.51
CA VAL A 748 -30.90 -3.87 0.05
C VAL A 748 -30.64 -2.98 1.24
N ALA A 749 -29.40 -2.67 1.52
CA ALA A 749 -28.98 -1.75 2.57
C ALA A 749 -28.22 -0.56 2.02
N ILE A 750 -28.42 0.59 2.64
CA ILE A 750 -27.63 1.79 2.47
C ILE A 750 -26.92 2.14 3.78
N GLU A 751 -25.77 2.77 3.65
CA GLU A 751 -25.02 3.34 4.77
C GLU A 751 -24.64 4.78 4.43
N VAL A 752 -24.89 5.68 5.36
CA VAL A 752 -24.39 7.06 5.32
C VAL A 752 -23.51 7.26 6.55
N GLY A 753 -22.27 7.69 6.34
CA GLY A 753 -21.30 7.88 7.41
C GLY A 753 -20.58 9.21 7.32
N TYR A 754 -20.22 9.75 8.48
CA TYR A 754 -19.29 10.86 8.63
C TYR A 754 -18.08 10.37 9.42
N ASN A 755 -16.90 10.70 8.93
CA ASN A 755 -15.61 10.36 9.56
C ASN A 755 -14.80 11.63 9.76
N ARG A 756 -14.18 11.74 10.93
CA ARG A 756 -13.18 12.77 11.22
C ARG A 756 -11.91 12.11 11.70
N ARG A 757 -10.78 12.64 11.26
CA ARG A 757 -9.46 12.15 11.65
C ARG A 757 -8.50 13.31 11.81
N TRP A 758 -7.72 13.33 12.90
CA TRP A 758 -6.65 14.31 13.08
C TRP A 758 -5.37 13.65 13.52
N LEU A 759 -4.28 14.06 12.90
CA LEU A 759 -2.94 13.54 13.16
C LEU A 759 -2.31 14.26 14.36
N THR A 760 -1.41 13.58 15.05
CA THR A 760 -0.74 14.08 16.25
C THR A 760 0.76 13.75 16.21
N ASN A 761 1.54 14.50 17.01
CA ASN A 761 2.97 14.27 17.23
C ASN A 761 3.79 14.37 15.94
N PHE A 762 3.64 15.46 15.22
CA PHE A 762 4.48 15.75 14.05
C PHE A 762 5.92 15.97 14.49
N VAL A 763 6.86 15.49 13.67
CA VAL A 763 8.30 15.62 13.88
C VAL A 763 8.84 16.69 12.95
N VAL A 764 9.70 17.55 13.45
CA VAL A 764 10.40 18.62 12.73
C VAL A 764 11.90 18.53 12.98
N THR A 765 12.67 19.27 12.18
CA THR A 765 14.12 19.34 12.31
C THR A 765 14.53 20.80 12.52
N ASP A 766 15.13 21.12 13.63
CA ASP A 766 15.69 22.42 13.98
C ASP A 766 17.20 22.42 13.70
N ASN A 767 17.71 23.40 12.97
CA ASN A 767 19.15 23.63 12.86
C ASN A 767 19.65 24.63 13.92
N ARG A 768 20.07 24.13 15.07
CA ARG A 768 20.45 24.94 16.23
C ARG A 768 21.57 25.97 16.01
N LEU A 769 22.25 25.91 14.86
CA LEU A 769 23.26 26.89 14.43
C LEU A 769 22.71 27.96 13.51
N GLN A 770 21.39 27.94 13.24
CA GLN A 770 20.73 28.93 12.40
C GLN A 770 19.52 29.49 13.17
N ALA A 771 19.59 30.76 13.53
CA ALA A 771 18.45 31.43 14.15
C ALA A 771 17.44 31.90 13.09
N VAL A 772 16.20 32.16 13.48
CA VAL A 772 15.17 32.73 12.59
C VAL A 772 15.67 34.01 11.92
N THR A 773 16.41 34.85 12.65
CA THR A 773 17.03 36.10 12.17
C THR A 773 18.11 35.88 11.13
N ASP A 774 18.65 34.68 11.00
CA ASP A 774 19.61 34.35 9.94
C ASP A 774 18.94 34.07 8.59
N HIS A 775 17.62 34.12 8.52
CA HIS A 775 16.83 33.85 7.34
C HIS A 775 16.19 35.15 6.83
N ALA A 776 16.69 35.65 5.71
CA ALA A 776 16.07 36.77 5.05
C ALA A 776 14.77 36.34 4.37
N THR A 777 13.70 37.11 4.59
CA THR A 777 12.45 36.90 3.86
C THR A 777 12.52 37.52 2.48
N PHE A 778 11.90 36.87 1.50
CA PHE A 778 11.81 37.43 0.15
C PHE A 778 10.48 37.11 -0.50
N SER A 779 10.20 37.72 -1.62
CA SER A 779 9.01 37.51 -2.43
C SER A 779 9.38 37.27 -3.89
N VAL A 780 8.51 36.62 -4.61
CA VAL A 780 8.56 36.47 -6.07
C VAL A 780 7.27 37.01 -6.67
N THR A 781 7.37 37.62 -7.85
CA THR A 781 6.19 37.97 -8.64
C THR A 781 5.96 36.89 -9.69
N THR A 782 4.79 36.26 -9.66
CA THR A 782 4.42 35.27 -10.67
C THR A 782 4.24 35.96 -12.03
N PRO A 783 4.58 35.30 -13.14
CA PRO A 783 4.36 35.88 -14.46
C PRO A 783 2.86 36.04 -14.75
N VAL A 784 2.54 37.07 -15.54
CA VAL A 784 1.18 37.16 -16.12
C VAL A 784 1.12 36.20 -17.30
N ASP A 785 0.39 35.10 -17.11
CA ASP A 785 0.30 34.00 -18.08
C ASP A 785 -1.10 33.38 -18.01
N ALA A 786 -1.79 33.36 -19.14
CA ALA A 786 -3.16 32.86 -19.24
C ALA A 786 -3.29 31.33 -18.99
N ARG A 787 -2.19 30.60 -18.93
CA ARG A 787 -2.18 29.16 -18.58
C ARG A 787 -2.27 28.95 -17.08
N LEU A 788 -1.86 29.93 -16.27
CA LEU A 788 -2.00 29.88 -14.82
C LEU A 788 -3.46 30.21 -14.44
N PRO A 789 -3.98 29.63 -13.35
CA PRO A 789 -5.23 30.10 -12.76
C PRO A 789 -5.17 31.61 -12.47
N ASP A 790 -6.28 32.31 -12.61
CA ASP A 790 -6.35 33.77 -12.42
C ASP A 790 -5.77 34.21 -11.08
N GLU A 791 -6.00 33.42 -10.03
CA GLU A 791 -5.48 33.66 -8.68
C GLU A 791 -3.95 33.49 -8.56
N ALA A 792 -3.31 32.81 -9.50
CA ALA A 792 -1.88 32.54 -9.52
C ALA A 792 -1.11 33.43 -10.51
N SER A 793 -1.79 34.05 -11.47
CA SER A 793 -1.19 34.87 -12.53
C SER A 793 -0.95 36.31 -12.05
N GLY A 794 0.27 36.82 -12.22
CA GLY A 794 0.63 38.20 -11.87
C GLY A 794 0.63 38.52 -10.36
N ARG A 795 0.62 37.51 -9.51
CA ARG A 795 0.55 37.64 -8.04
C ARG A 795 1.91 37.76 -7.40
N VAL A 796 2.02 38.48 -6.29
CA VAL A 796 3.18 38.46 -5.41
C VAL A 796 3.03 37.33 -4.38
N LEU A 797 3.95 36.37 -4.42
CA LEU A 797 4.08 35.31 -3.39
C LEU A 797 5.17 35.74 -2.41
N SER A 798 4.78 35.95 -1.17
CA SER A 798 5.64 36.41 -0.06
C SER A 798 5.84 35.31 0.99
N GLY A 799 6.65 35.58 1.99
CA GLY A 799 6.94 34.66 3.09
C GLY A 799 7.86 33.51 2.67
N LEU A 800 8.67 33.69 1.65
CA LEU A 800 9.75 32.80 1.29
C LEU A 800 10.99 33.15 2.12
N TYR A 801 11.81 32.15 2.44
CA TYR A 801 13.00 32.33 3.26
C TYR A 801 14.25 31.90 2.52
N ASN A 802 15.36 32.61 2.79
CA ASN A 802 16.69 32.24 2.31
C ASN A 802 17.72 32.52 3.39
N VAL A 803 18.45 31.53 3.82
CA VAL A 803 19.47 31.64 4.87
C VAL A 803 20.63 32.57 4.43
N ASN A 804 21.22 33.30 5.36
CA ASN A 804 22.35 34.17 5.11
C ASN A 804 23.60 33.36 4.77
N GLN A 805 24.44 33.87 3.87
CA GLN A 805 25.61 33.18 3.33
C GLN A 805 26.61 32.73 4.41
N ASN A 806 26.79 33.52 5.46
CA ASN A 806 27.76 33.28 6.52
C ASN A 806 27.39 32.10 7.41
N VAL A 807 26.09 31.70 7.49
CA VAL A 807 25.61 30.60 8.32
C VAL A 807 25.06 29.44 7.49
N ALA A 808 24.95 29.58 6.16
CA ALA A 808 24.32 28.60 5.26
C ALA A 808 24.99 27.22 5.30
N SER A 809 26.28 27.15 5.61
CA SER A 809 27.03 25.90 5.74
C SER A 809 27.05 25.33 7.16
N LEU A 810 26.52 26.04 8.14
CA LEU A 810 26.49 25.60 9.52
C LEU A 810 25.33 24.64 9.73
N VAL A 811 25.59 23.46 10.23
CA VAL A 811 24.59 22.39 10.39
C VAL A 811 24.77 21.68 11.71
N ASP A 812 23.78 21.82 12.58
CA ASP A 812 23.57 21.02 13.81
C ASP A 812 22.06 20.80 13.98
N GLN A 813 21.56 19.79 13.30
CA GLN A 813 20.13 19.51 13.25
C GLN A 813 19.66 18.70 14.45
N LEU A 814 18.59 19.15 15.08
CA LEU A 814 17.86 18.44 16.11
C LEU A 814 16.49 18.01 15.56
N GLN A 815 16.25 16.72 15.44
CA GLN A 815 14.88 16.24 15.23
C GLN A 815 14.12 16.21 16.57
N THR A 816 12.96 16.84 16.59
CA THR A 816 12.12 16.96 17.78
C THR A 816 10.63 17.07 17.43
N LEU A 817 9.76 17.22 18.40
CA LEU A 817 8.32 17.37 18.18
C LEU A 817 7.99 18.79 17.71
N ALA A 818 7.13 18.91 16.72
CA ALA A 818 6.67 20.20 16.18
C ALA A 818 6.01 21.08 17.24
N GLY A 819 5.36 20.47 18.24
CA GLY A 819 4.71 21.19 19.32
C GLY A 819 5.63 22.03 20.22
N ASP A 820 6.95 21.85 20.13
CA ASP A 820 7.94 22.71 20.81
C ASP A 820 8.10 24.06 20.07
N TYR A 821 7.63 24.19 18.81
CA TYR A 821 7.81 25.37 17.92
C TYR A 821 6.48 25.98 17.48
N GLY A 822 5.37 25.44 17.90
CA GLY A 822 4.04 25.94 17.52
C GLY A 822 3.07 24.87 17.05
N THR A 823 1.97 25.32 16.52
CA THR A 823 0.90 24.45 16.04
C THR A 823 1.27 23.83 14.69
N TYR A 824 1.25 22.51 14.63
CA TYR A 824 1.22 21.73 13.39
C TYR A 824 0.00 20.82 13.44
N SER A 825 -0.98 21.08 12.60
CA SER A 825 -2.22 20.31 12.55
C SER A 825 -2.50 19.76 11.17
N GLN A 826 -3.05 18.56 11.14
CA GLN A 826 -3.68 17.99 9.95
C GLN A 826 -4.98 17.32 10.39
N ASP A 827 -6.09 17.83 9.86
CA ASP A 827 -7.46 17.41 10.18
C ASP A 827 -8.19 17.05 8.88
N SER A 828 -8.89 15.94 8.86
CA SER A 828 -9.67 15.50 7.71
C SER A 828 -11.10 15.18 8.10
N HIS A 829 -12.02 15.61 7.24
CA HIS A 829 -13.45 15.35 7.31
C HIS A 829 -13.88 14.55 6.09
N GLY A 830 -14.68 13.50 6.28
CA GLY A 830 -15.13 12.65 5.18
C GLY A 830 -16.60 12.26 5.32
N ILE A 831 -17.30 12.23 4.21
CA ILE A 831 -18.66 11.72 4.11
C ILE A 831 -18.62 10.48 3.21
N LEU A 832 -19.21 9.40 3.70
CA LEU A 832 -19.30 8.13 2.99
C LEU A 832 -20.77 7.80 2.74
N PHE A 833 -21.07 7.39 1.52
CA PHE A 833 -22.33 6.76 1.15
C PHE A 833 -22.03 5.42 0.53
N ASN A 834 -22.61 4.34 1.05
CA ASN A 834 -22.49 2.99 0.51
C ASN A 834 -23.88 2.39 0.25
N ILE A 835 -23.96 1.57 -0.80
CA ILE A 835 -25.09 0.70 -1.09
C ILE A 835 -24.63 -0.73 -1.28
N SER A 836 -25.34 -1.67 -0.69
CA SER A 836 -25.18 -3.11 -0.90
C SER A 836 -26.53 -3.72 -1.18
N ALA A 837 -26.69 -4.35 -2.33
CA ALA A 837 -27.96 -4.85 -2.81
C ALA A 837 -27.85 -6.25 -3.43
N ARG A 838 -28.68 -7.16 -2.95
CA ARG A 838 -28.88 -8.52 -3.50
C ARG A 838 -30.38 -8.83 -3.63
N PRO A 839 -31.14 -8.02 -4.36
CA PRO A 839 -32.60 -8.05 -4.33
C PRO A 839 -33.21 -9.36 -4.83
N ARG A 840 -32.48 -10.10 -5.65
CA ARG A 840 -32.86 -11.42 -6.16
C ARG A 840 -31.61 -12.27 -6.38
N ASN A 841 -31.83 -13.59 -6.49
CA ASN A 841 -30.73 -14.53 -6.75
C ASN A 841 -30.03 -14.19 -8.08
N GLY A 842 -28.70 -14.18 -8.05
CA GLY A 842 -27.87 -13.88 -9.21
C GLY A 842 -27.71 -12.38 -9.52
N LEU A 843 -28.39 -11.47 -8.80
CA LEU A 843 -28.21 -10.03 -8.94
C LEU A 843 -27.52 -9.46 -7.71
N VAL A 844 -26.34 -8.86 -7.92
CA VAL A 844 -25.56 -8.18 -6.89
C VAL A 844 -25.21 -6.79 -7.38
N PHE A 845 -25.32 -5.82 -6.49
CA PHE A 845 -24.83 -4.46 -6.70
C PHE A 845 -24.16 -3.97 -5.41
N GLN A 846 -22.95 -3.45 -5.53
CA GLN A 846 -22.21 -2.79 -4.45
C GLN A 846 -21.56 -1.53 -4.99
N GLY A 847 -21.54 -0.47 -4.21
CA GLY A 847 -20.89 0.76 -4.62
C GLY A 847 -21.12 1.89 -3.64
N GLY A 848 -20.56 3.04 -3.97
CA GLY A 848 -20.75 4.19 -3.10
C GLY A 848 -19.97 5.41 -3.53
N VAL A 849 -20.03 6.39 -2.68
CA VAL A 849 -19.35 7.69 -2.81
C VAL A 849 -18.58 7.97 -1.55
N ASN A 850 -17.34 8.38 -1.68
CA ASN A 850 -16.58 8.96 -0.59
C ASN A 850 -16.12 10.36 -1.01
N THR A 851 -16.39 11.34 -0.16
CA THR A 851 -15.86 12.69 -0.35
C THR A 851 -15.17 13.13 0.93
N ASN A 852 -13.99 13.71 0.82
CA ASN A 852 -13.21 14.17 1.96
C ASN A 852 -12.49 15.48 1.68
N ASP A 853 -12.37 16.30 2.72
CA ASP A 853 -11.54 17.50 2.79
C ASP A 853 -10.46 17.29 3.86
N THR A 854 -9.22 17.62 3.52
CA THR A 854 -8.07 17.57 4.46
C THR A 854 -7.46 18.95 4.56
N ARG A 855 -7.38 19.47 5.77
CA ARG A 855 -6.75 20.75 6.09
C ARG A 855 -5.45 20.52 6.81
N THR A 856 -4.43 21.25 6.40
CA THR A 856 -3.10 21.20 7.02
C THR A 856 -2.65 22.61 7.34
N ASP A 857 -2.27 22.86 8.59
CA ASP A 857 -1.75 24.14 9.04
C ASP A 857 -0.45 23.91 9.85
N TYR A 858 0.63 24.54 9.41
CA TYR A 858 1.95 24.53 10.04
C TYR A 858 2.61 25.92 9.99
N CYS A 859 1.82 26.98 9.90
CA CYS A 859 2.35 28.34 9.71
C CYS A 859 3.21 28.81 10.89
N GLU A 860 2.80 28.49 12.13
CA GLU A 860 3.59 28.84 13.33
C GLU A 860 4.94 28.12 13.32
N VAL A 861 4.93 26.80 13.12
CA VAL A 861 6.18 26.01 13.05
C VAL A 861 7.11 26.50 11.93
N ARG A 862 6.55 26.85 10.78
CA ARG A 862 7.35 27.37 9.65
C ARG A 862 7.98 28.73 9.95
N ALA A 863 7.31 29.56 10.73
CA ALA A 863 7.83 30.85 11.15
C ALA A 863 9.02 30.72 12.14
N GLU A 864 8.95 29.73 13.02
CA GLU A 864 10.01 29.43 14.00
C GLU A 864 11.16 28.60 13.41
N LEU A 865 10.91 27.82 12.36
CA LEU A 865 11.90 26.93 11.71
C LEU A 865 11.95 27.18 10.19
N PRO A 866 12.42 28.34 9.74
CA PRO A 866 12.47 28.69 8.32
C PRO A 866 13.51 27.88 7.50
N GLU A 867 14.41 27.15 8.16
CA GLU A 867 15.45 26.32 7.56
C GLU A 867 14.95 24.94 7.09
N GLN A 868 13.71 24.57 7.41
CA GLN A 868 13.17 23.25 7.12
C GLN A 868 13.24 22.94 5.62
N ALA A 869 14.07 21.99 5.23
CA ALA A 869 14.25 21.60 3.83
C ALA A 869 13.24 20.55 3.33
N VAL A 870 12.47 19.97 4.23
CA VAL A 870 11.54 18.85 3.91
C VAL A 870 10.15 19.41 3.61
N ALA A 871 9.61 19.10 2.44
CA ALA A 871 8.22 19.44 2.14
C ALA A 871 7.25 18.80 3.18
N PRO A 872 6.22 19.52 3.62
CA PRO A 872 5.74 20.80 3.13
C PRO A 872 6.42 22.04 3.73
N LEU A 873 7.25 21.89 4.77
CA LEU A 873 7.87 22.98 5.52
C LEU A 873 9.00 23.72 4.77
N SER A 874 9.27 23.43 3.51
CA SER A 874 10.35 24.03 2.73
C SER A 874 10.35 25.56 2.78
N PRO A 875 11.52 26.22 2.91
CA PRO A 875 11.65 27.68 2.92
C PRO A 875 11.10 28.33 1.63
N THR A 876 11.05 27.61 0.53
CA THR A 876 10.51 28.09 -0.75
C THR A 876 9.04 27.71 -0.98
N ASN A 877 8.36 27.10 -0.01
CA ASN A 877 6.93 26.84 -0.08
C ASN A 877 6.15 27.99 0.62
N PRO A 878 5.40 28.84 -0.10
CA PRO A 878 4.63 29.92 0.53
C PRO A 878 3.35 29.44 1.23
N TRP A 879 2.93 28.21 0.98
CA TRP A 879 1.64 27.67 1.36
C TRP A 879 1.74 26.87 2.67
N CYS A 880 1.54 27.50 3.81
CA CYS A 880 1.61 26.83 5.12
C CYS A 880 0.24 26.44 5.72
N ASN A 881 -0.83 26.99 5.20
CA ASN A 881 -2.21 26.61 5.51
C ASN A 881 -2.92 26.25 4.22
N THR A 882 -3.27 24.98 4.05
CA THR A 882 -3.80 24.42 2.80
C THR A 882 -5.00 23.53 3.04
N THR A 883 -5.86 23.41 2.02
CA THR A 883 -6.98 22.47 2.01
C THR A 883 -7.03 21.72 0.69
N THR A 884 -7.37 20.44 0.72
CA THR A 884 -7.60 19.67 -0.52
C THR A 884 -8.93 20.02 -1.19
N GLY A 885 -9.82 20.77 -0.50
CA GLY A 885 -11.22 20.82 -0.89
C GLY A 885 -11.88 19.43 -0.87
N TRP A 886 -13.13 19.36 -1.28
CA TRP A 886 -13.88 18.11 -1.27
C TRP A 886 -13.47 17.21 -2.44
N VAL A 887 -12.52 16.29 -2.20
CA VAL A 887 -12.09 15.27 -3.16
C VAL A 887 -13.10 14.14 -3.15
N THR A 888 -13.83 13.97 -4.25
CA THR A 888 -14.92 13.02 -4.36
C THR A 888 -14.59 11.85 -5.28
N ARG A 889 -14.85 10.65 -4.80
CA ARG A 889 -14.66 9.39 -5.48
C ARG A 889 -15.99 8.62 -5.54
N PHE A 890 -16.30 8.08 -6.72
CA PHE A 890 -17.43 7.19 -6.96
C PHE A 890 -16.91 5.81 -7.35
N THR A 891 -17.52 4.77 -6.80
CA THR A 891 -17.23 3.38 -7.19
C THR A 891 -18.50 2.57 -7.30
N GLY A 892 -18.51 1.60 -8.19
CA GLY A 892 -19.65 0.72 -8.36
C GLY A 892 -19.24 -0.61 -8.98
N LEU A 893 -19.94 -1.66 -8.56
CA LEU A 893 -19.80 -3.01 -9.04
C LEU A 893 -21.18 -3.63 -9.12
N GLY A 894 -21.54 -4.12 -10.30
CA GLY A 894 -22.79 -4.83 -10.53
C GLY A 894 -22.56 -6.17 -11.23
N SER A 895 -23.29 -7.20 -10.84
CA SER A 895 -23.30 -8.47 -11.58
C SER A 895 -24.69 -9.07 -11.61
N TYR A 896 -25.04 -9.66 -12.74
CA TYR A 896 -26.30 -10.37 -12.93
C TYR A 896 -26.10 -11.65 -13.73
N THR A 897 -26.46 -12.76 -13.13
CA THR A 897 -26.56 -14.03 -13.86
C THR A 897 -27.99 -14.25 -14.33
N VAL A 898 -28.19 -14.21 -15.64
CA VAL A 898 -29.50 -14.43 -16.26
C VAL A 898 -29.95 -15.88 -16.02
N PRO A 899 -31.04 -16.08 -15.28
CA PRO A 899 -31.51 -17.44 -14.97
C PRO A 899 -31.88 -18.19 -16.27
N LYS A 900 -31.74 -19.52 -16.26
CA LYS A 900 -32.03 -20.45 -17.39
C LYS A 900 -31.11 -20.31 -18.58
N VAL A 901 -30.66 -19.10 -18.93
CA VAL A 901 -29.74 -18.85 -20.03
C VAL A 901 -28.29 -19.10 -19.61
N GLY A 902 -27.96 -18.95 -18.36
CA GLY A 902 -26.59 -19.09 -17.86
C GLY A 902 -25.61 -18.06 -18.45
N VAL A 903 -26.08 -16.84 -18.65
CA VAL A 903 -25.22 -15.70 -19.08
C VAL A 903 -25.00 -14.80 -17.86
N LEU A 904 -23.75 -14.57 -17.51
CA LEU A 904 -23.32 -13.59 -16.52
C LEU A 904 -23.01 -12.29 -17.25
N VAL A 905 -23.62 -11.21 -16.80
CA VAL A 905 -23.25 -9.83 -17.18
C VAL A 905 -22.78 -9.13 -15.92
N SER A 906 -21.61 -8.55 -15.94
CA SER A 906 -21.09 -7.76 -14.81
C SER A 906 -20.33 -6.55 -15.31
N GLY A 907 -20.30 -5.50 -14.47
CA GLY A 907 -19.59 -4.27 -14.78
C GLY A 907 -19.05 -3.60 -13.52
N THR A 908 -17.95 -2.89 -13.71
CA THR A 908 -17.36 -2.01 -12.72
C THR A 908 -17.37 -0.57 -13.21
N PHE A 909 -17.50 0.35 -12.28
CA PHE A 909 -17.42 1.78 -12.52
C PHE A 909 -16.54 2.43 -11.46
N ARG A 910 -15.64 3.30 -11.89
CA ARG A 910 -14.95 4.23 -11.01
C ARG A 910 -14.91 5.63 -11.60
N SER A 911 -14.94 6.62 -10.72
CA SER A 911 -14.73 8.02 -11.06
C SER A 911 -13.90 8.64 -9.95
N ASP A 912 -12.61 8.85 -10.23
CA ASP A 912 -11.62 9.35 -9.27
C ASP A 912 -11.20 10.77 -9.66
N GLN A 913 -10.98 11.63 -8.65
CA GLN A 913 -10.36 12.93 -8.87
C GLN A 913 -8.96 12.73 -9.45
N GLY A 914 -8.58 13.53 -10.44
CA GLY A 914 -7.23 13.55 -10.99
C GLY A 914 -6.16 13.94 -9.96
N ALA A 915 -4.90 13.80 -10.32
CA ALA A 915 -3.79 14.18 -9.45
C ALA A 915 -3.80 15.68 -9.13
N PRO A 916 -3.41 16.09 -7.90
CA PRO A 916 -3.20 17.51 -7.61
C PRO A 916 -2.05 18.05 -8.47
N LEU A 917 -2.21 19.25 -9.01
CA LEU A 917 -1.29 19.87 -9.92
C LEU A 917 -0.56 21.04 -9.26
N ALA A 918 0.67 21.30 -9.72
CA ALA A 918 1.50 22.44 -9.32
C ALA A 918 2.05 23.17 -10.55
N ALA A 919 2.47 24.39 -10.36
CA ALA A 919 3.25 25.16 -11.33
C ALA A 919 4.61 25.53 -10.71
N ASN A 920 5.56 24.61 -10.81
CA ASN A 920 6.87 24.73 -10.19
C ASN A 920 7.79 25.58 -11.08
N MET A 921 8.02 26.84 -10.71
CA MET A 921 8.87 27.76 -11.45
C MET A 921 10.19 28.01 -10.73
N ALA A 922 11.28 27.99 -11.48
CA ALA A 922 12.59 28.37 -11.01
C ALA A 922 12.78 29.88 -11.12
N PHE A 923 13.16 30.53 -10.00
CA PHE A 923 13.48 31.96 -9.92
C PHE A 923 14.96 32.15 -9.63
N THR A 924 15.64 32.97 -10.41
CA THR A 924 16.99 33.47 -10.09
C THR A 924 16.91 34.57 -9.02
N ALA A 925 18.01 34.85 -8.34
CA ALA A 925 18.03 35.86 -7.27
C ALA A 925 17.55 37.24 -7.75
N ASN A 926 17.88 37.63 -8.98
CA ASN A 926 17.46 38.91 -9.56
C ASN A 926 15.96 39.03 -9.86
N GLN A 927 15.25 37.91 -9.87
CA GLN A 927 13.79 37.84 -10.05
C GLN A 927 13.04 37.87 -8.72
N THR A 928 13.75 38.09 -7.62
CA THR A 928 13.22 38.10 -6.26
C THR A 928 13.52 39.42 -5.56
N THR A 929 12.84 39.66 -4.44
CA THR A 929 13.13 40.85 -3.59
C THR A 929 14.31 40.62 -2.63
N LEU A 930 15.06 39.50 -2.75
CA LEU A 930 16.12 39.15 -1.80
C LEU A 930 17.31 40.14 -1.79
N GLY A 931 17.62 40.75 -2.95
CA GLY A 931 18.68 41.74 -3.07
C GLY A 931 20.12 41.20 -2.96
N ARG A 932 20.31 39.91 -2.92
CA ARG A 932 21.60 39.21 -2.87
C ARG A 932 21.52 37.85 -3.56
N PRO A 933 22.66 37.21 -3.90
CA PRO A 933 22.65 35.80 -4.33
C PRO A 933 22.03 34.87 -3.27
N PHE A 934 21.44 33.80 -3.75
CA PHE A 934 20.93 32.73 -2.85
C PHE A 934 22.08 32.09 -2.05
N ALA A 935 21.73 31.54 -0.89
CA ALA A 935 22.66 30.80 -0.07
C ALA A 935 23.38 29.71 -0.88
N ASN A 936 24.65 29.43 -0.54
CA ASN A 936 25.51 28.47 -1.22
C ASN A 936 25.67 28.76 -2.74
N ASN A 937 25.47 30.01 -3.16
CA ASN A 937 25.49 30.43 -4.57
C ASN A 937 24.56 29.60 -5.46
N ALA A 938 23.43 29.14 -4.92
CA ALA A 938 22.42 28.41 -5.69
C ALA A 938 21.95 29.28 -6.89
N PRO A 939 21.88 28.75 -8.11
CA PRO A 939 21.54 29.53 -9.29
C PRO A 939 20.07 29.98 -9.29
N ASN A 940 19.22 29.22 -8.67
CA ASN A 940 17.77 29.49 -8.54
C ASN A 940 17.16 28.79 -7.33
N VAL A 941 15.95 29.19 -7.03
CA VAL A 941 15.03 28.48 -6.11
C VAL A 941 13.74 28.14 -6.85
N THR A 942 13.16 27.01 -6.55
CA THR A 942 11.88 26.57 -7.14
C THR A 942 10.74 26.92 -6.21
N VAL A 943 9.71 27.59 -6.74
CA VAL A 943 8.49 27.96 -6.02
C VAL A 943 7.27 27.40 -6.76
N ASN A 944 6.35 26.77 -6.05
CA ASN A 944 5.06 26.41 -6.60
C ASN A 944 4.15 27.63 -6.63
N LEU A 945 3.74 28.04 -7.82
CA LEU A 945 2.90 29.23 -8.05
C LEU A 945 1.43 29.01 -7.73
N VAL A 946 0.97 27.76 -7.72
CA VAL A 946 -0.42 27.36 -7.51
C VAL A 946 -0.58 26.83 -6.09
N GLU A 947 -1.59 27.30 -5.40
CA GLU A 947 -1.92 26.80 -4.07
C GLU A 947 -2.29 25.31 -4.11
N PRO A 948 -1.64 24.46 -3.31
CA PRO A 948 -1.96 23.03 -3.26
C PRO A 948 -3.44 22.78 -2.95
N GLY A 949 -4.07 21.90 -3.72
CA GLY A 949 -5.48 21.55 -3.55
C GLY A 949 -6.49 22.43 -4.31
N THR A 950 -6.02 23.43 -5.08
CA THR A 950 -6.90 24.27 -5.91
C THR A 950 -6.98 23.85 -7.36
N LEU A 951 -5.94 23.18 -7.87
CA LEU A 951 -5.87 22.70 -9.26
C LEU A 951 -5.68 21.18 -9.28
N TYR A 952 -6.52 20.51 -10.08
CA TYR A 952 -6.50 19.06 -10.26
C TYR A 952 -6.45 18.70 -11.74
N GLY A 953 -5.85 17.55 -12.04
CA GLY A 953 -5.82 16.98 -13.38
C GLY A 953 -7.15 16.39 -13.83
N ASP A 954 -7.13 15.76 -14.99
CA ASP A 954 -8.29 15.12 -15.60
C ASP A 954 -8.93 14.11 -14.64
N ARG A 955 -10.26 14.15 -14.52
CA ARG A 955 -11.01 13.16 -13.75
C ARG A 955 -10.95 11.81 -14.44
N ILE A 956 -10.58 10.77 -13.67
CA ILE A 956 -10.45 9.41 -14.20
C ILE A 956 -11.81 8.73 -14.13
N ASN A 957 -12.48 8.60 -15.26
CA ASN A 957 -13.72 7.85 -15.39
C ASN A 957 -13.46 6.55 -16.15
N GLU A 958 -13.79 5.42 -15.56
CA GLU A 958 -13.58 4.11 -16.17
C GLU A 958 -14.79 3.22 -15.97
N ILE A 959 -15.20 2.56 -17.02
CA ILE A 959 -16.23 1.53 -17.01
C ILE A 959 -15.66 0.28 -17.65
N ASP A 960 -15.73 -0.83 -16.94
CA ASP A 960 -15.37 -2.13 -17.46
C ASP A 960 -16.59 -3.03 -17.50
N LEU A 961 -16.65 -3.89 -18.50
CA LEU A 961 -17.80 -4.77 -18.74
C LEU A 961 -17.32 -6.21 -18.98
N ARG A 962 -18.03 -7.16 -18.40
CA ARG A 962 -17.85 -8.59 -18.64
C ARG A 962 -19.16 -9.21 -19.10
N ILE A 963 -19.09 -10.03 -20.13
CA ILE A 963 -20.15 -10.94 -20.54
C ILE A 963 -19.56 -12.35 -20.54
N ALA A 964 -20.18 -13.27 -19.81
CA ALA A 964 -19.67 -14.63 -19.75
C ALA A 964 -20.78 -15.66 -19.87
N LYS A 965 -20.50 -16.73 -20.59
CA LYS A 965 -21.39 -17.90 -20.71
C LYS A 965 -20.99 -18.96 -19.70
N ILE A 966 -21.93 -19.35 -18.86
CA ILE A 966 -21.77 -20.43 -17.90
C ILE A 966 -22.29 -21.71 -18.55
N LEU A 967 -21.42 -22.69 -18.67
CA LEU A 967 -21.70 -24.02 -19.19
C LEU A 967 -21.57 -25.04 -18.05
N MET A 968 -22.49 -25.97 -17.95
CA MET A 968 -22.47 -27.03 -16.96
C MET A 968 -22.23 -28.37 -17.64
N PHE A 969 -21.16 -29.06 -17.29
CA PHE A 969 -20.81 -30.39 -17.78
C PHE A 969 -20.79 -31.35 -16.57
N GLY A 970 -21.95 -31.93 -16.28
CA GLY A 970 -22.12 -32.71 -15.06
C GLY A 970 -21.93 -31.86 -13.80
N ARG A 971 -20.86 -32.10 -13.05
CA ARG A 971 -20.51 -31.34 -11.85
C ARG A 971 -19.54 -30.18 -12.15
N THR A 972 -18.99 -30.13 -13.35
CA THR A 972 -18.03 -29.10 -13.77
C THR A 972 -18.76 -27.88 -14.29
N ARG A 973 -18.43 -26.75 -13.76
CA ARG A 973 -18.90 -25.43 -14.21
C ARG A 973 -17.79 -24.75 -15.02
N THR A 974 -18.05 -24.46 -16.27
CA THR A 974 -17.12 -23.71 -17.14
C THR A 974 -17.71 -22.35 -17.44
N ASN A 975 -16.92 -21.32 -17.18
CA ASN A 975 -17.26 -19.93 -17.42
C ASN A 975 -16.34 -19.39 -18.54
N VAL A 976 -16.92 -19.09 -19.71
CA VAL A 976 -16.21 -18.49 -20.85
C VAL A 976 -16.58 -17.02 -20.90
N GLY A 977 -15.60 -16.16 -20.64
CA GLY A 977 -15.78 -14.73 -20.46
C GLY A 977 -15.12 -13.89 -21.55
N PHE A 978 -15.79 -12.81 -21.90
CA PHE A 978 -15.30 -11.72 -22.72
C PHE A 978 -15.41 -10.43 -21.90
N ASP A 979 -14.26 -9.82 -21.62
CA ASP A 979 -14.13 -8.61 -20.83
C ASP A 979 -13.72 -7.45 -21.75
N VAL A 980 -14.28 -6.29 -21.52
CA VAL A 980 -13.90 -5.03 -22.17
C VAL A 980 -13.51 -4.03 -21.07
N TYR A 981 -12.30 -3.57 -21.11
CA TYR A 981 -11.76 -2.58 -20.20
C TYR A 981 -11.75 -1.20 -20.84
N ASN A 982 -11.95 -0.15 -20.03
CA ASN A 982 -12.10 1.22 -20.49
C ASN A 982 -13.11 1.28 -21.68
N LEU A 983 -14.33 0.84 -21.41
CA LEU A 983 -15.40 0.69 -22.43
C LEU A 983 -15.61 1.95 -23.27
N LEU A 984 -15.48 3.12 -22.65
CA LEU A 984 -15.66 4.42 -23.29
C LEU A 984 -14.44 4.90 -24.07
N ASN A 985 -13.33 4.16 -23.99
CA ASN A 985 -12.03 4.51 -24.59
C ASN A 985 -11.52 5.90 -24.22
N LEU A 986 -11.73 6.31 -22.95
CA LEU A 986 -11.26 7.60 -22.46
C LEU A 986 -9.74 7.57 -22.25
N ALA A 987 -9.12 8.75 -22.35
CA ALA A 987 -7.68 8.92 -22.20
C ALA A 987 -7.34 10.02 -21.18
N PRO A 988 -7.89 9.98 -19.94
CA PRO A 988 -7.50 10.97 -18.94
C PRO A 988 -6.01 10.85 -18.65
N ALA A 989 -5.34 11.99 -18.48
CA ALA A 989 -3.96 12.00 -18.08
C ALA A 989 -3.84 11.61 -16.60
N LEU A 990 -2.94 10.67 -16.32
CA LEU A 990 -2.66 10.14 -14.98
C LEU A 990 -1.51 10.88 -14.29
N SER A 991 -0.65 11.52 -15.09
CA SER A 991 0.49 12.30 -14.62
C SER A 991 0.84 13.40 -15.61
N TYR A 992 1.47 14.45 -15.09
CA TYR A 992 1.75 15.67 -15.82
C TYR A 992 3.16 16.19 -15.56
N ASN A 993 3.72 16.90 -16.53
CA ASN A 993 4.88 17.77 -16.30
C ASN A 993 4.44 18.99 -15.50
N GLN A 994 4.91 19.15 -14.28
CA GLN A 994 4.55 20.24 -13.39
C GLN A 994 5.61 21.38 -13.37
N ALA A 995 6.65 21.29 -14.19
CA ALA A 995 7.63 22.36 -14.36
C ALA A 995 7.02 23.48 -15.22
N PHE A 996 6.88 24.67 -14.63
CA PHE A 996 6.34 25.84 -15.28
C PHE A 996 7.46 26.79 -15.76
N SER A 997 7.32 27.29 -16.96
CA SER A 997 8.14 28.38 -17.49
C SER A 997 7.29 29.23 -18.45
N PRO A 998 7.39 30.59 -18.41
CA PRO A 998 6.69 31.46 -19.35
C PRO A 998 7.13 31.25 -20.81
N THR A 999 8.37 30.76 -21.02
CA THR A 999 8.95 30.53 -22.33
C THR A 999 8.79 29.13 -22.88
N SER A 1000 8.23 28.20 -22.08
CA SER A 1000 8.01 26.80 -22.45
C SER A 1000 6.51 26.47 -22.49
N THR A 1001 6.10 25.67 -23.45
CA THR A 1001 4.72 25.16 -23.58
C THR A 1001 4.51 23.81 -22.92
N THR A 1002 5.55 23.26 -22.24
CA THR A 1002 5.54 21.89 -21.71
C THR A 1002 4.83 21.72 -20.36
N TRP A 1003 4.43 22.82 -19.70
CA TRP A 1003 3.67 22.75 -18.46
C TRP A 1003 2.32 22.06 -18.70
N LEU A 1004 1.98 21.14 -17.83
CA LEU A 1004 0.81 20.24 -17.89
C LEU A 1004 0.78 19.33 -19.13
N THR A 1005 1.90 19.15 -19.84
CA THR A 1005 2.01 18.08 -20.80
C THR A 1005 1.79 16.73 -20.10
N PRO A 1006 0.87 15.88 -20.59
CA PRO A 1006 0.69 14.54 -20.04
C PRO A 1006 1.95 13.70 -20.16
N THR A 1007 2.35 13.05 -19.08
CA THR A 1007 3.48 12.11 -19.04
C THR A 1007 3.02 10.65 -18.90
N GLY A 1008 1.75 10.43 -18.64
CA GLY A 1008 1.09 9.14 -18.61
C GLY A 1008 -0.41 9.30 -18.78
N VAL A 1009 -1.03 8.40 -19.51
CA VAL A 1009 -2.49 8.37 -19.76
C VAL A 1009 -3.05 6.99 -19.45
N LEU A 1010 -4.35 6.91 -19.18
CA LEU A 1010 -5.05 5.66 -18.99
C LEU A 1010 -4.92 4.79 -20.24
N GLN A 1011 -4.75 3.49 -20.07
CA GLN A 1011 -4.63 2.55 -21.18
C GLN A 1011 -5.87 2.66 -22.08
N PRO A 1012 -5.70 2.52 -23.41
CA PRO A 1012 -6.82 2.48 -24.33
C PRO A 1012 -7.73 1.30 -24.02
N ARG A 1013 -8.95 1.35 -24.58
CA ARG A 1013 -9.87 0.23 -24.51
C ARG A 1013 -9.18 -1.04 -25.02
N PHE A 1014 -9.27 -2.11 -24.24
CA PHE A 1014 -8.82 -3.42 -24.66
C PHE A 1014 -9.83 -4.48 -24.25
N TRP A 1015 -9.78 -5.61 -24.90
CA TRP A 1015 -10.62 -6.75 -24.56
C TRP A 1015 -9.77 -7.97 -24.19
N LYS A 1016 -10.34 -8.78 -23.33
CA LYS A 1016 -9.69 -9.96 -22.78
C LYS A 1016 -10.64 -11.16 -22.87
N PHE A 1017 -10.13 -12.26 -23.35
CA PHE A 1017 -10.81 -13.53 -23.25
C PHE A 1017 -10.35 -14.28 -22.00
N SER A 1018 -11.30 -14.94 -21.34
CA SER A 1018 -11.02 -15.73 -20.16
C SER A 1018 -11.82 -17.02 -20.15
N VAL A 1019 -11.21 -18.06 -19.57
CA VAL A 1019 -11.90 -19.34 -19.30
C VAL A 1019 -11.63 -19.70 -17.86
N GLN A 1020 -12.71 -20.02 -17.12
CA GLN A 1020 -12.62 -20.56 -15.76
C GLN A 1020 -13.37 -21.89 -15.73
N VAL A 1021 -12.72 -22.90 -15.17
CA VAL A 1021 -13.29 -24.22 -14.98
C VAL A 1021 -13.27 -24.55 -13.48
N ASP A 1022 -14.44 -24.76 -12.91
CA ASP A 1022 -14.64 -25.18 -11.49
C ASP A 1022 -15.17 -26.60 -11.48
N PHE A 1023 -14.54 -27.50 -10.69
CA PHE A 1023 -14.90 -28.91 -10.62
C PHE A 1023 -14.85 -29.49 -9.22
#